data_ccdaf674d37e3fd96d7ca5f49abc4b3d
#
_entry.id   ccdaf674d37e3fd96d7ca5f49abc4b3d
#
_cell.length_a   1.000
_cell.length_b   1.000
_cell.length_c   1.000
_cell.angle_alpha   90.00
_cell.angle_beta   90.00
_cell.angle_gamma   90.00
#
_symmetry.space_group_name_H-M   'P 1'
#
loop_
_entity.id
_entity.type
_entity.pdbx_description
1 polymer ?
#
loop_
_entity_poly.entity_id
_entity_poly.type
_entity_poly.pdbx_seq_one_letter_code
_entity_poly.pdbx_strand_id
1 'polypeptide(L)'
;MAQKGNIGVTTENIFPVIKKFLYSDHDIFLREMVSNAVDATQKLKTLAAQGDFKGEIGDTTVRVSLDEKAGTLTISDHGIGMTEEEIDKYINQIAFSGVTDFLDKYKENANAIIGHFGLGFYSSFMVASKVEIITKSYKEGSKAVKWSCDGSPAFEIEDADKAERGSGIILHIADDCKEFLQKNKIEELLNKYCKFMAVPVAFGKKTEWKDGKNVETDEDNIINNVEPLWTKAPSTLKDEDYKKFYHTLYPMQDDPLFWIHLNVDFPFNLTGILYFPRIKSSIDMQRNKIQLYCNQVFVTDQVEGIVPEFLTLLHGVIDSPDIPLNVSRSYLQSDSNVKKISTYITKKVADRLNSIFKENRKEFEEKWDDLKIFINYGMLSQEDFYERAKDFALLKDVEGKYFTFEEYKTLIKDNQTDKDGNLVYLYANNKEEQYSYIEAAKQKGYSVLLMEGQLDTPMVNMLEQKLEKSRFTRVDADIIDRLIVKEDAKKTDLSKEQSDNLTEVFRSQMPQLDKTEFFVEIQALGEQNQPVLITQNEYMRRMKAMSQFQAGMNFYGQMPDSYNIVLNSDHALVKKVLEDAEANTAETLKPILAEIKGQEARLAVLHQEQNKKKPEEITQQEKDDVHNTEKAISDEKAKRNEIISGYAKNNNIVHQLIDLALLQNGMLKGASLDAFLKRSVDMIK
;
A
#
# COMPACT_ATOMS: atom_id res chain seq x y z
N MET A 1 -5.14 -52.92 -29.04
CA MET A 1 -3.68 -52.92 -28.77
C MET A 1 -3.30 -51.47 -28.38
N ALA A 2 -2.71 -51.25 -27.23
CA ALA A 2 -2.21 -49.94 -26.86
C ALA A 2 -0.90 -49.68 -27.66
N GLN A 3 -0.88 -48.60 -28.42
CA GLN A 3 0.29 -48.16 -29.16
C GLN A 3 1.20 -47.36 -28.21
N LYS A 4 2.41 -47.85 -27.93
CA LYS A 4 3.40 -47.12 -27.14
C LYS A 4 4.35 -46.42 -28.13
N GLY A 5 4.58 -45.15 -27.98
CA GLY A 5 5.52 -44.36 -28.76
C GLY A 5 6.17 -43.28 -27.87
N ASN A 6 7.29 -42.73 -28.30
CA ASN A 6 7.96 -41.62 -27.64
C ASN A 6 7.50 -40.28 -28.26
N ILE A 7 7.31 -39.28 -27.43
CA ILE A 7 7.09 -37.91 -27.90
C ILE A 7 8.45 -37.39 -28.36
N GLY A 8 8.57 -37.04 -29.64
CA GLY A 8 9.79 -36.49 -30.23
C GLY A 8 9.68 -34.98 -30.42
N VAL A 9 10.78 -34.28 -30.26
CA VAL A 9 10.91 -32.84 -30.55
C VAL A 9 11.93 -32.67 -31.67
N THR A 10 11.57 -31.94 -32.72
CA THR A 10 12.51 -31.60 -33.79
C THR A 10 13.10 -30.20 -33.52
N THR A 11 14.42 -30.07 -33.70
CA THR A 11 15.17 -28.84 -33.47
C THR A 11 14.65 -27.69 -34.32
N GLU A 12 14.21 -27.97 -35.55
CA GLU A 12 13.61 -26.98 -36.47
C GLU A 12 12.38 -26.26 -35.89
N ASN A 13 11.60 -26.95 -35.04
CA ASN A 13 10.39 -26.40 -34.44
C ASN A 13 10.66 -25.68 -33.10
N ILE A 14 11.71 -26.08 -32.39
CA ILE A 14 11.96 -25.56 -31.04
C ILE A 14 12.70 -24.21 -31.04
N PHE A 15 13.61 -23.98 -32.00
CA PHE A 15 14.36 -22.73 -32.14
C PHE A 15 13.45 -21.48 -32.30
N PRO A 16 12.44 -21.49 -33.18
CA PRO A 16 11.50 -20.39 -33.28
C PRO A 16 10.70 -20.16 -32.01
N VAL A 17 10.40 -21.22 -31.26
CA VAL A 17 9.68 -21.10 -29.95
C VAL A 17 10.58 -20.46 -28.91
N ILE A 18 11.85 -20.88 -28.83
CA ILE A 18 12.82 -20.27 -27.92
C ILE A 18 12.98 -18.77 -28.25
N LYS A 19 13.19 -18.46 -29.54
CA LYS A 19 13.41 -17.10 -30.02
C LYS A 19 12.22 -16.16 -29.77
N LYS A 20 10.98 -16.64 -29.86
CA LYS A 20 9.77 -15.80 -29.79
C LYS A 20 9.03 -15.86 -28.45
N PHE A 21 9.12 -16.93 -27.69
CA PHE A 21 8.23 -17.20 -26.57
C PHE A 21 8.90 -17.52 -25.23
N LEU A 22 10.18 -17.87 -25.23
CA LEU A 22 10.87 -18.27 -24.01
C LEU A 22 11.22 -17.05 -23.15
N TYR A 23 11.53 -15.93 -23.78
CA TYR A 23 11.92 -14.69 -23.13
C TYR A 23 11.03 -13.55 -23.62
N SER A 24 10.48 -12.81 -22.67
CA SER A 24 9.60 -11.67 -22.93
C SER A 24 10.36 -10.39 -23.33
N ASP A 25 11.66 -10.33 -23.07
CA ASP A 25 12.50 -9.15 -23.27
C ASP A 25 13.86 -9.59 -23.85
N HIS A 26 14.28 -8.95 -24.93
CA HIS A 26 15.57 -9.18 -25.58
C HIS A 26 16.76 -8.82 -24.68
N ASP A 27 16.61 -7.84 -23.83
CA ASP A 27 17.65 -7.37 -22.88
C ASP A 27 18.26 -8.49 -22.02
N ILE A 28 17.47 -9.56 -21.78
CA ILE A 28 17.84 -10.71 -20.92
C ILE A 28 19.05 -11.48 -21.48
N PHE A 29 19.30 -11.44 -22.79
CA PHE A 29 20.42 -12.19 -23.39
C PHE A 29 21.76 -11.86 -22.71
N LEU A 30 22.01 -10.58 -22.43
CA LEU A 30 23.28 -10.15 -21.83
C LEU A 30 23.44 -10.69 -20.41
N ARG A 31 22.35 -10.66 -19.61
CA ARG A 31 22.34 -11.28 -18.28
C ARG A 31 22.70 -12.77 -18.36
N GLU A 32 22.08 -13.51 -19.26
CA GLU A 32 22.32 -14.96 -19.39
C GLU A 32 23.76 -15.25 -19.84
N MET A 33 24.29 -14.50 -20.81
CA MET A 33 25.67 -14.71 -21.29
C MET A 33 26.69 -14.40 -20.19
N VAL A 34 26.55 -13.28 -19.49
CA VAL A 34 27.46 -12.91 -18.39
C VAL A 34 27.30 -13.88 -17.21
N SER A 35 26.08 -14.32 -16.89
CA SER A 35 25.84 -15.32 -15.84
C SER A 35 26.55 -16.67 -16.15
N ASN A 36 26.54 -17.12 -17.41
CA ASN A 36 27.25 -18.34 -17.82
C ASN A 36 28.77 -18.21 -17.66
N ALA A 37 29.33 -17.03 -17.96
CA ALA A 37 30.76 -16.74 -17.77
C ALA A 37 31.13 -16.68 -16.27
N VAL A 38 30.25 -16.10 -15.44
CA VAL A 38 30.40 -16.09 -13.97
C VAL A 38 30.35 -17.52 -13.42
N ASP A 39 29.39 -18.35 -13.87
CA ASP A 39 29.28 -19.74 -13.45
C ASP A 39 30.51 -20.59 -13.83
N ALA A 40 31.04 -20.39 -15.05
CA ALA A 40 32.26 -21.06 -15.48
C ALA A 40 33.46 -20.72 -14.58
N THR A 41 33.54 -19.46 -14.16
CA THR A 41 34.56 -18.96 -13.23
C THR A 41 34.36 -19.47 -11.80
N GLN A 42 33.10 -19.50 -11.29
CA GLN A 42 32.80 -20.05 -9.97
C GLN A 42 33.07 -21.57 -9.90
N LYS A 43 32.74 -22.31 -10.94
CA LYS A 43 33.08 -23.75 -11.06
C LYS A 43 34.60 -23.97 -10.96
N LEU A 44 35.40 -23.14 -11.61
CA LEU A 44 36.86 -23.20 -11.48
C LEU A 44 37.35 -22.95 -10.06
N LYS A 45 36.81 -21.91 -9.39
CA LYS A 45 37.14 -21.59 -8.00
C LYS A 45 36.79 -22.77 -7.08
N THR A 46 35.65 -23.43 -7.31
CA THR A 46 35.22 -24.60 -6.54
C THR A 46 36.16 -25.79 -6.75
N LEU A 47 36.55 -26.07 -8.00
CA LEU A 47 37.51 -27.14 -8.32
C LEU A 47 38.88 -26.89 -7.68
N ALA A 48 39.34 -25.65 -7.67
CA ALA A 48 40.58 -25.25 -7.02
C ALA A 48 40.51 -25.40 -5.49
N ALA A 49 39.42 -24.99 -4.87
CA ALA A 49 39.21 -25.11 -3.43
C ALA A 49 39.17 -26.58 -2.96
N GLN A 50 38.73 -27.50 -3.81
CA GLN A 50 38.66 -28.93 -3.50
C GLN A 50 39.91 -29.70 -3.93
N GLY A 51 40.86 -29.02 -4.62
CA GLY A 51 42.10 -29.63 -5.06
C GLY A 51 41.98 -30.41 -6.39
N ASP A 52 40.85 -30.35 -7.06
CA ASP A 52 40.62 -30.97 -8.39
C ASP A 52 41.22 -30.11 -9.52
N PHE A 53 41.58 -28.87 -9.25
CA PHE A 53 42.36 -28.00 -10.13
C PHE A 53 43.64 -27.53 -9.39
N LYS A 54 44.82 -27.87 -9.97
CA LYS A 54 46.13 -27.61 -9.37
C LYS A 54 46.87 -26.43 -10.02
N GLY A 55 46.30 -25.80 -11.06
CA GLY A 55 46.85 -24.65 -11.72
C GLY A 55 46.59 -23.33 -10.95
N GLU A 56 47.26 -22.27 -11.37
CA GLU A 56 46.91 -20.94 -10.88
C GLU A 56 45.54 -20.50 -11.42
N ILE A 57 44.70 -19.98 -10.51
CA ILE A 57 43.41 -19.40 -10.89
C ILE A 57 43.62 -18.16 -11.76
N GLY A 58 44.59 -17.32 -11.43
CA GLY A 58 44.93 -16.11 -12.19
C GLY A 58 43.79 -15.09 -12.23
N ASP A 59 43.68 -14.39 -13.34
CA ASP A 59 42.58 -13.41 -13.55
C ASP A 59 41.23 -14.11 -13.70
N THR A 60 40.25 -13.69 -12.90
CA THR A 60 38.88 -14.21 -12.92
C THR A 60 37.87 -13.24 -13.53
N THR A 61 38.33 -12.14 -14.10
CA THR A 61 37.48 -11.08 -14.65
C THR A 61 36.76 -11.56 -15.90
N VAL A 62 35.45 -11.43 -15.90
CA VAL A 62 34.61 -11.56 -17.10
C VAL A 62 34.68 -10.25 -17.88
N ARG A 63 35.03 -10.31 -19.16
CA ARG A 63 35.12 -9.11 -19.99
C ARG A 63 34.05 -9.08 -21.04
N VAL A 64 33.37 -7.95 -21.10
CA VAL A 64 32.42 -7.62 -22.16
C VAL A 64 33.06 -6.57 -23.05
N SER A 65 33.15 -6.85 -24.34
CA SER A 65 33.72 -5.95 -25.34
C SER A 65 32.81 -5.79 -26.54
N LEU A 66 32.75 -4.57 -27.03
CA LEU A 66 31.92 -4.16 -28.16
C LEU A 66 32.80 -3.69 -29.30
N ASP A 67 32.60 -4.26 -30.50
CA ASP A 67 33.17 -3.75 -31.74
C ASP A 67 32.03 -3.30 -32.66
N GLU A 68 31.80 -1.99 -32.67
CA GLU A 68 30.74 -1.39 -33.48
C GLU A 68 30.98 -1.55 -34.98
N LYS A 69 32.27 -1.61 -35.41
CA LYS A 69 32.62 -1.73 -36.83
C LYS A 69 32.44 -3.15 -37.33
N ALA A 70 32.83 -4.15 -36.53
CA ALA A 70 32.60 -5.55 -36.85
C ALA A 70 31.15 -5.95 -36.57
N GLY A 71 30.35 -5.15 -35.87
CA GLY A 71 28.98 -5.48 -35.48
C GLY A 71 28.90 -6.60 -34.46
N THR A 72 29.89 -6.68 -33.55
CA THR A 72 30.01 -7.81 -32.61
C THR A 72 30.05 -7.38 -31.16
N LEU A 73 29.41 -8.16 -30.31
CA LEU A 73 29.50 -8.11 -28.85
C LEU A 73 30.16 -9.41 -28.37
N THR A 74 31.23 -9.28 -27.60
CA THR A 74 31.99 -10.46 -27.11
C THR A 74 31.95 -10.52 -25.59
N ILE A 75 31.63 -11.71 -25.05
CA ILE A 75 31.69 -11.98 -23.60
C ILE A 75 32.77 -13.07 -23.41
N SER A 76 33.78 -12.80 -22.60
CA SER A 76 34.89 -13.70 -22.36
C SER A 76 35.17 -13.92 -20.88
N ASP A 77 35.52 -15.18 -20.54
CA ASP A 77 35.89 -15.65 -19.22
C ASP A 77 37.19 -16.43 -19.21
N HIS A 78 37.79 -16.62 -18.05
CA HIS A 78 38.91 -17.49 -17.78
C HIS A 78 38.51 -18.66 -16.85
N GLY A 79 37.26 -19.09 -16.96
CA GLY A 79 36.68 -20.18 -16.17
C GLY A 79 37.13 -21.56 -16.60
N ILE A 80 36.26 -22.56 -16.42
CA ILE A 80 36.59 -23.99 -16.76
C ILE A 80 36.77 -24.24 -18.23
N GLY A 81 36.23 -23.41 -19.13
CA GLY A 81 36.17 -23.71 -20.58
C GLY A 81 35.46 -25.03 -20.91
N MET A 82 35.54 -25.47 -22.17
CA MET A 82 34.89 -26.68 -22.63
C MET A 82 35.81 -27.46 -23.60
N THR A 83 35.71 -28.80 -23.58
CA THR A 83 36.23 -29.67 -24.64
C THR A 83 35.22 -29.79 -25.79
N GLU A 84 35.60 -30.39 -26.92
CA GLU A 84 34.67 -30.64 -28.02
C GLU A 84 33.47 -31.52 -27.58
N GLU A 85 33.73 -32.54 -26.76
CA GLU A 85 32.69 -33.43 -26.24
C GLU A 85 31.75 -32.68 -25.26
N GLU A 86 32.28 -31.72 -24.50
CA GLU A 86 31.49 -30.88 -23.60
C GLU A 86 30.63 -29.87 -24.38
N ILE A 87 31.11 -29.37 -25.51
CA ILE A 87 30.28 -28.55 -26.42
C ILE A 87 29.14 -29.41 -26.99
N ASP A 88 29.42 -30.62 -27.46
CA ASP A 88 28.38 -31.50 -28.00
C ASP A 88 27.32 -31.84 -26.94
N LYS A 89 27.74 -32.01 -25.69
CA LYS A 89 26.85 -32.35 -24.58
C LYS A 89 26.04 -31.15 -24.06
N TYR A 90 26.65 -29.95 -23.91
CA TYR A 90 26.07 -28.83 -23.19
C TYR A 90 25.61 -27.66 -24.08
N ILE A 91 26.10 -27.59 -25.32
CA ILE A 91 25.73 -26.57 -26.29
C ILE A 91 24.82 -27.13 -27.38
N ASN A 92 25.13 -28.33 -27.91
CA ASN A 92 24.34 -28.93 -28.99
C ASN A 92 23.07 -29.65 -28.50
N GLN A 93 22.91 -29.87 -27.18
CA GLN A 93 21.70 -30.48 -26.61
C GLN A 93 20.88 -29.44 -25.85
N ILE A 94 19.76 -29.07 -26.46
CA ILE A 94 18.83 -28.05 -25.88
C ILE A 94 18.24 -28.56 -24.55
N ALA A 95 18.18 -27.69 -23.54
CA ALA A 95 17.70 -27.98 -22.20
C ALA A 95 18.53 -29.03 -21.42
N PHE A 96 19.78 -29.24 -21.82
CA PHE A 96 20.72 -30.04 -21.06
C PHE A 96 21.69 -29.12 -20.30
N SER A 97 21.72 -29.22 -18.98
CA SER A 97 22.58 -28.39 -18.13
C SER A 97 23.68 -29.22 -17.47
N GLY A 98 24.95 -28.80 -17.65
CA GLY A 98 26.07 -29.36 -16.92
C GLY A 98 26.09 -29.03 -15.43
N VAL A 99 25.12 -28.26 -14.95
CA VAL A 99 24.97 -27.91 -13.55
C VAL A 99 24.56 -29.12 -12.71
N THR A 100 23.66 -29.96 -13.21
CA THR A 100 23.20 -31.16 -12.48
C THR A 100 24.38 -32.10 -12.20
N ASP A 101 25.19 -32.41 -13.22
CA ASP A 101 26.39 -33.27 -13.09
C ASP A 101 27.40 -32.66 -12.09
N PHE A 102 27.52 -31.31 -12.05
CA PHE A 102 28.43 -30.63 -11.16
C PHE A 102 27.89 -30.62 -9.72
N LEU A 103 26.59 -30.36 -9.52
CA LEU A 103 25.95 -30.34 -8.21
C LEU A 103 25.91 -31.69 -7.52
N ASP A 104 25.72 -32.77 -8.29
CA ASP A 104 25.76 -34.14 -7.80
C ASP A 104 27.13 -34.49 -7.21
N LYS A 105 28.20 -33.95 -7.82
CA LYS A 105 29.58 -34.18 -7.38
C LYS A 105 30.00 -33.21 -6.23
N TYR A 106 29.48 -31.97 -6.20
CA TYR A 106 29.95 -30.91 -5.31
C TYR A 106 28.81 -30.25 -4.54
N LYS A 107 28.04 -31.06 -3.79
CA LYS A 107 26.79 -30.66 -3.10
C LYS A 107 26.91 -29.48 -2.14
N GLU A 108 28.06 -29.31 -1.47
CA GLU A 108 28.26 -28.22 -0.47
C GLU A 108 28.38 -26.83 -1.12
N ASN A 109 28.70 -26.74 -2.41
CA ASN A 109 28.85 -25.48 -3.16
C ASN A 109 27.74 -25.26 -4.20
N ALA A 110 26.66 -26.03 -4.08
CA ALA A 110 25.55 -26.03 -5.03
C ALA A 110 24.89 -24.64 -5.20
N ASN A 111 24.83 -23.86 -4.13
CA ASN A 111 24.15 -22.58 -4.09
C ASN A 111 24.88 -21.43 -4.80
N ALA A 112 26.13 -21.65 -5.27
CA ALA A 112 26.90 -20.60 -5.95
C ALA A 112 26.66 -20.53 -7.47
N ILE A 113 25.94 -21.49 -8.05
CA ILE A 113 25.71 -21.58 -9.49
C ILE A 113 24.37 -20.98 -9.87
N ILE A 114 24.38 -20.16 -10.93
CA ILE A 114 23.25 -19.35 -11.38
C ILE A 114 22.38 -20.13 -12.39
N GLY A 115 23.01 -20.83 -13.37
CA GLY A 115 22.34 -21.46 -14.51
C GLY A 115 21.84 -22.86 -14.20
N HIS A 116 20.51 -23.10 -14.26
CA HIS A 116 19.90 -24.41 -13.96
C HIS A 116 19.22 -25.08 -15.15
N PHE A 117 18.79 -24.35 -16.19
CA PHE A 117 17.86 -24.85 -17.19
C PHE A 117 18.50 -25.29 -18.51
N GLY A 118 19.79 -24.98 -18.78
CA GLY A 118 20.44 -25.30 -20.04
C GLY A 118 19.84 -24.58 -21.26
N LEU A 119 19.13 -23.47 -21.03
CA LEU A 119 18.46 -22.71 -22.09
C LEU A 119 19.00 -21.28 -22.21
N GLY A 120 19.70 -20.76 -21.20
CA GLY A 120 20.19 -19.38 -21.16
C GLY A 120 21.09 -19.02 -22.36
N PHE A 121 21.94 -19.92 -22.79
CA PHE A 121 22.80 -19.73 -23.96
C PHE A 121 22.01 -19.38 -25.23
N TYR A 122 20.89 -20.04 -25.45
CA TYR A 122 20.10 -19.85 -26.67
C TYR A 122 19.38 -18.47 -26.72
N SER A 123 19.36 -17.71 -25.64
CA SER A 123 18.90 -16.31 -25.67
C SER A 123 19.78 -15.44 -26.58
N SER A 124 21.03 -15.82 -26.81
CA SER A 124 21.94 -15.17 -27.76
C SER A 124 21.38 -15.03 -29.17
N PHE A 125 20.61 -16.01 -29.63
CA PHE A 125 19.98 -16.00 -30.95
C PHE A 125 18.75 -15.07 -31.05
N MET A 126 18.33 -14.45 -29.95
CA MET A 126 17.30 -13.40 -30.00
C MET A 126 17.85 -12.12 -30.61
N VAL A 127 19.16 -11.88 -30.47
CA VAL A 127 19.81 -10.61 -30.84
C VAL A 127 20.91 -10.80 -31.87
N ALA A 128 21.40 -12.05 -32.07
CA ALA A 128 22.49 -12.35 -32.96
C ALA A 128 22.03 -13.14 -34.19
N SER A 129 22.56 -12.78 -35.39
CA SER A 129 22.41 -13.50 -36.61
C SER A 129 23.37 -14.69 -36.70
N LYS A 130 24.48 -14.65 -35.97
CA LYS A 130 25.48 -15.73 -35.83
C LYS A 130 26.10 -15.65 -34.45
N VAL A 131 26.35 -16.83 -33.85
CA VAL A 131 27.05 -16.94 -32.55
C VAL A 131 28.29 -17.83 -32.78
N GLU A 132 29.43 -17.38 -32.23
CA GLU A 132 30.68 -18.16 -32.22
C GLU A 132 31.13 -18.36 -30.77
N ILE A 133 31.65 -19.54 -30.45
CA ILE A 133 32.27 -19.87 -29.16
C ILE A 133 33.72 -20.30 -29.44
N ILE A 134 34.69 -19.62 -28.86
CA ILE A 134 36.10 -20.02 -28.87
C ILE A 134 36.43 -20.41 -27.42
N THR A 135 36.74 -21.71 -27.20
CA THR A 135 36.90 -22.23 -25.85
C THR A 135 38.07 -23.23 -25.74
N LYS A 136 38.65 -23.25 -24.52
CA LYS A 136 39.67 -24.23 -24.13
C LYS A 136 39.42 -24.70 -22.70
N SER A 137 39.30 -25.97 -22.49
CA SER A 137 39.04 -26.57 -21.17
C SER A 137 40.25 -26.42 -20.24
N TYR A 138 39.97 -26.35 -18.92
CA TYR A 138 41.01 -26.39 -17.87
C TYR A 138 41.74 -27.76 -17.79
N LYS A 139 41.20 -28.79 -18.41
CA LYS A 139 41.76 -30.14 -18.39
C LYS A 139 43.10 -30.20 -19.12
N GLU A 140 44.07 -30.84 -18.49
CA GLU A 140 45.41 -30.95 -19.04
C GLU A 140 45.41 -31.63 -20.44
N GLY A 141 46.16 -31.06 -21.37
CA GLY A 141 46.20 -31.55 -22.75
C GLY A 141 44.99 -31.17 -23.63
N SER A 142 44.04 -30.42 -23.13
CA SER A 142 42.88 -29.97 -23.90
C SER A 142 43.28 -29.05 -25.06
N LYS A 143 42.70 -29.32 -26.25
CA LYS A 143 42.81 -28.42 -27.40
C LYS A 143 41.77 -27.34 -27.35
N ALA A 144 42.07 -26.19 -27.94
CA ALA A 144 41.11 -25.14 -28.17
C ALA A 144 40.22 -25.45 -29.39
N VAL A 145 38.96 -25.16 -29.31
CA VAL A 145 37.97 -25.38 -30.38
C VAL A 145 37.14 -24.13 -30.61
N LYS A 146 36.70 -23.96 -31.85
CA LYS A 146 35.75 -22.94 -32.24
C LYS A 146 34.47 -23.59 -32.72
N TRP A 147 33.36 -23.26 -32.13
CA TRP A 147 32.01 -23.62 -32.52
C TRP A 147 31.31 -22.42 -33.13
N SER A 148 30.50 -22.63 -34.17
CA SER A 148 29.69 -21.55 -34.74
C SER A 148 28.33 -22.06 -35.23
N CYS A 149 27.31 -21.20 -35.11
CA CYS A 149 25.94 -21.45 -35.54
C CYS A 149 25.26 -20.14 -35.95
N ASP A 150 24.45 -20.16 -37.00
CA ASP A 150 23.68 -19.04 -37.50
C ASP A 150 22.20 -19.03 -37.00
N GLY A 151 21.90 -19.85 -36.01
CA GLY A 151 20.54 -20.02 -35.48
C GLY A 151 19.69 -21.02 -36.28
N SER A 152 20.27 -21.70 -37.26
CA SER A 152 19.72 -22.93 -37.86
C SER A 152 20.06 -24.15 -36.98
N PRO A 153 19.47 -25.31 -37.21
CA PRO A 153 19.85 -26.54 -36.50
C PRO A 153 21.29 -27.01 -36.79
N ALA A 154 21.96 -26.44 -37.78
CA ALA A 154 23.31 -26.79 -38.16
C ALA A 154 24.34 -25.96 -37.37
N PHE A 155 25.44 -26.63 -37.00
CA PHE A 155 26.60 -25.98 -36.38
C PHE A 155 27.88 -26.47 -37.05
N GLU A 156 28.97 -25.72 -36.86
CA GLU A 156 30.30 -26.07 -37.29
C GLU A 156 31.25 -26.09 -36.12
N ILE A 157 32.17 -27.08 -36.05
CA ILE A 157 33.26 -27.11 -35.07
C ILE A 157 34.56 -27.21 -35.83
N GLU A 158 35.55 -26.40 -35.46
CA GLU A 158 36.88 -26.37 -36.02
C GLU A 158 37.97 -26.20 -34.94
N ASP A 159 39.19 -26.61 -35.22
CA ASP A 159 40.32 -26.33 -34.33
C ASP A 159 40.54 -24.83 -34.21
N ALA A 160 40.86 -24.35 -33.02
CA ALA A 160 41.12 -22.94 -32.76
C ALA A 160 42.48 -22.73 -32.08
N ASP A 161 43.00 -21.52 -32.19
CA ASP A 161 44.19 -21.09 -31.46
C ASP A 161 43.76 -20.21 -30.26
N LYS A 162 43.81 -20.81 -29.06
CA LYS A 162 43.55 -20.12 -27.79
C LYS A 162 44.56 -20.63 -26.76
N ALA A 163 45.43 -19.73 -26.32
CA ALA A 163 46.52 -20.08 -25.39
C ALA A 163 45.99 -20.43 -23.99
N GLU A 164 45.08 -19.63 -23.47
CA GLU A 164 44.57 -19.73 -22.11
C GLU A 164 43.22 -20.47 -22.05
N ARG A 165 42.92 -21.08 -20.87
CA ARG A 165 41.61 -21.68 -20.60
C ARG A 165 40.51 -20.67 -20.61
N GLY A 166 39.26 -21.10 -20.64
CA GLY A 166 38.04 -20.28 -20.59
C GLY A 166 37.37 -20.18 -21.95
N SER A 167 36.32 -19.40 -22.01
CA SER A 167 35.49 -19.26 -23.22
C SER A 167 35.35 -17.79 -23.63
N GLY A 168 35.23 -17.58 -24.94
CA GLY A 168 34.82 -16.30 -25.53
C GLY A 168 33.61 -16.56 -26.43
N ILE A 169 32.51 -15.92 -26.14
CA ILE A 169 31.26 -15.97 -26.90
C ILE A 169 31.15 -14.68 -27.71
N ILE A 170 31.12 -14.81 -29.04
CA ILE A 170 31.04 -13.70 -29.98
C ILE A 170 29.67 -13.70 -30.62
N LEU A 171 28.93 -12.63 -30.41
CA LEU A 171 27.59 -12.39 -30.95
C LEU A 171 27.69 -11.43 -32.14
N HIS A 172 27.37 -11.90 -33.34
CA HIS A 172 27.19 -11.05 -34.51
C HIS A 172 25.78 -10.49 -34.47
N ILE A 173 25.65 -9.22 -34.07
CA ILE A 173 24.36 -8.60 -33.82
C ILE A 173 23.54 -8.49 -35.09
N ALA A 174 22.29 -8.92 -35.03
CA ALA A 174 21.36 -8.89 -36.16
C ALA A 174 20.95 -7.43 -36.51
N ASP A 175 20.57 -7.20 -37.77
CA ASP A 175 20.25 -5.88 -38.28
C ASP A 175 19.08 -5.21 -37.55
N ASP A 176 18.11 -5.94 -37.06
CA ASP A 176 16.96 -5.50 -36.28
C ASP A 176 17.27 -5.25 -34.81
N CYS A 177 18.47 -5.58 -34.35
CA CYS A 177 18.93 -5.48 -32.96
C CYS A 177 20.14 -4.53 -32.76
N LYS A 178 20.39 -3.61 -33.70
CA LYS A 178 21.55 -2.70 -33.70
C LYS A 178 21.67 -1.79 -32.47
N GLU A 179 20.59 -1.66 -31.68
CA GLU A 179 20.64 -0.95 -30.40
C GLU A 179 21.68 -1.56 -29.44
N PHE A 180 21.91 -2.86 -29.50
CA PHE A 180 22.90 -3.56 -28.68
C PHE A 180 24.35 -3.39 -29.17
N LEU A 181 24.57 -2.64 -30.24
CA LEU A 181 25.89 -2.13 -30.66
C LEU A 181 26.21 -0.77 -30.07
N GLN A 182 25.29 -0.18 -29.28
CA GLN A 182 25.53 1.11 -28.63
C GLN A 182 26.14 0.89 -27.25
N LYS A 183 27.28 1.54 -26.98
CA LYS A 183 28.00 1.44 -25.69
C LYS A 183 27.10 1.74 -24.49
N ASN A 184 26.32 2.83 -24.58
CA ASN A 184 25.42 3.24 -23.48
C ASN A 184 24.35 2.20 -23.19
N LYS A 185 23.79 1.52 -24.21
CA LYS A 185 22.78 0.47 -24.03
C LYS A 185 23.38 -0.74 -23.30
N ILE A 186 24.58 -1.17 -23.68
CA ILE A 186 25.26 -2.29 -23.00
C ILE A 186 25.62 -1.91 -21.57
N GLU A 187 26.10 -0.69 -21.33
CA GLU A 187 26.44 -0.21 -19.99
C GLU A 187 25.19 -0.16 -19.09
N GLU A 188 24.05 0.32 -19.60
CA GLU A 188 22.76 0.29 -18.89
C GLU A 188 22.37 -1.13 -18.49
N LEU A 189 22.44 -2.08 -19.43
CA LEU A 189 22.07 -3.49 -19.17
C LEU A 189 23.00 -4.16 -18.16
N LEU A 190 24.31 -3.93 -18.28
CA LEU A 190 25.28 -4.46 -17.32
C LEU A 190 25.04 -3.88 -15.91
N ASN A 191 24.79 -2.58 -15.81
CA ASN A 191 24.44 -1.97 -14.53
C ASN A 191 23.12 -2.48 -13.94
N LYS A 192 22.14 -2.78 -14.78
CA LYS A 192 20.85 -3.35 -14.37
C LYS A 192 20.99 -4.78 -13.85
N TYR A 193 21.63 -5.65 -14.61
CA TYR A 193 21.61 -7.09 -14.35
C TYR A 193 22.84 -7.61 -13.61
N CYS A 194 24.02 -6.97 -13.80
CA CYS A 194 25.29 -7.53 -13.37
C CYS A 194 25.93 -6.79 -12.19
N LYS A 195 25.31 -5.68 -11.70
CA LYS A 195 25.85 -4.75 -10.70
C LYS A 195 26.44 -5.41 -9.45
N PHE A 196 25.96 -6.58 -9.07
CA PHE A 196 26.37 -7.26 -7.84
C PHE A 196 26.83 -8.72 -8.06
N MET A 197 27.11 -9.12 -9.30
CA MET A 197 27.62 -10.46 -9.57
C MET A 197 28.90 -10.78 -8.81
N ALA A 198 29.05 -12.05 -8.39
CA ALA A 198 30.13 -12.51 -7.49
C ALA A 198 31.51 -12.64 -8.16
N VAL A 199 31.65 -12.24 -9.41
CA VAL A 199 32.89 -12.24 -10.19
C VAL A 199 33.05 -10.84 -10.81
N PRO A 200 34.27 -10.27 -10.88
CA PRO A 200 34.46 -8.97 -11.52
C PRO A 200 34.00 -9.01 -12.99
N VAL A 201 33.21 -8.03 -13.39
CA VAL A 201 32.75 -7.83 -14.76
C VAL A 201 33.32 -6.52 -15.27
N ALA A 202 34.09 -6.57 -16.35
CA ALA A 202 34.71 -5.42 -16.97
C ALA A 202 34.00 -5.04 -18.27
N PHE A 203 33.76 -3.73 -18.45
CA PHE A 203 33.28 -3.18 -19.72
C PHE A 203 34.07 -1.95 -20.09
N GLY A 204 34.90 -2.06 -21.13
CA GLY A 204 35.84 -1.02 -21.55
C GLY A 204 36.97 -0.78 -20.57
N LYS A 205 37.66 0.34 -20.72
CA LYS A 205 38.77 0.77 -19.88
C LYS A 205 38.35 1.92 -18.97
N LYS A 206 39.01 2.07 -17.84
CA LYS A 206 38.86 3.25 -16.98
C LYS A 206 39.28 4.49 -17.73
N THR A 207 38.57 5.57 -17.52
CA THR A 207 38.91 6.88 -18.06
C THR A 207 39.38 7.81 -16.93
N GLU A 208 40.43 8.52 -17.14
CA GLU A 208 40.94 9.59 -16.25
C GLU A 208 40.80 10.94 -16.95
N TRP A 209 40.42 11.96 -16.17
CA TRP A 209 40.36 13.32 -16.67
C TRP A 209 41.77 13.93 -16.66
N LYS A 210 42.40 14.06 -17.86
CA LYS A 210 43.71 14.67 -18.07
C LYS A 210 43.62 15.77 -19.12
N ASP A 211 44.13 16.92 -18.86
CA ASP A 211 44.24 18.06 -19.79
C ASP A 211 42.95 18.45 -20.48
N GLY A 212 41.81 18.41 -19.73
CA GLY A 212 40.49 18.80 -20.27
C GLY A 212 39.81 17.73 -21.12
N LYS A 213 40.33 16.49 -21.13
CA LYS A 213 39.76 15.36 -21.86
C LYS A 213 39.74 14.08 -21.02
N ASN A 214 38.76 13.24 -21.26
CA ASN A 214 38.79 11.88 -20.75
C ASN A 214 39.78 11.03 -21.58
N VAL A 215 40.79 10.48 -20.91
CA VAL A 215 41.81 9.60 -21.52
C VAL A 215 41.60 8.19 -20.96
N GLU A 216 41.51 7.20 -21.86
CA GLU A 216 41.47 5.80 -21.44
C GLU A 216 42.80 5.36 -20.85
N THR A 217 42.74 4.61 -19.74
CA THR A 217 43.89 3.97 -19.11
C THR A 217 44.06 2.53 -19.56
N ASP A 218 45.14 1.87 -19.16
CA ASP A 218 45.29 0.42 -19.42
C ASP A 218 44.46 -0.46 -18.47
N GLU A 219 43.85 0.11 -17.42
CA GLU A 219 43.06 -0.63 -16.44
C GLU A 219 41.65 -0.94 -16.93
N ASP A 220 41.17 -2.14 -16.64
CA ASP A 220 39.79 -2.53 -16.92
C ASP A 220 38.81 -1.73 -16.07
N ASN A 221 37.72 -1.30 -16.68
CA ASN A 221 36.61 -0.66 -15.98
C ASN A 221 35.68 -1.72 -15.39
N ILE A 222 35.89 -2.07 -14.11
CA ILE A 222 35.03 -3.02 -13.40
C ILE A 222 33.72 -2.31 -13.02
N ILE A 223 32.59 -2.83 -13.51
CA ILE A 223 31.26 -2.21 -13.39
C ILE A 223 30.48 -2.68 -12.17
N ASN A 224 30.89 -3.77 -11.53
CA ASN A 224 30.14 -4.40 -10.46
C ASN A 224 30.87 -4.41 -9.12
N ASN A 225 30.10 -4.62 -8.04
CA ASN A 225 30.60 -4.87 -6.70
C ASN A 225 30.42 -6.36 -6.37
N VAL A 226 31.51 -7.09 -6.28
CA VAL A 226 31.51 -8.56 -6.07
C VAL A 226 31.13 -8.98 -4.64
N GLU A 227 31.22 -8.06 -3.68
CA GLU A 227 30.87 -8.27 -2.26
C GLU A 227 29.83 -7.24 -1.81
N PRO A 228 28.58 -7.36 -2.28
CA PRO A 228 27.53 -6.44 -1.87
C PRO A 228 27.25 -6.52 -0.38
N LEU A 229 26.73 -5.42 0.18
CA LEU A 229 26.61 -5.26 1.64
C LEU A 229 25.80 -6.39 2.30
N TRP A 230 24.77 -6.90 1.63
CA TRP A 230 23.89 -7.94 2.19
C TRP A 230 24.53 -9.33 2.32
N THR A 231 25.68 -9.57 1.68
CA THR A 231 26.44 -10.82 1.83
C THR A 231 27.36 -10.81 3.04
N LYS A 232 27.58 -9.64 3.65
CA LYS A 232 28.47 -9.48 4.82
C LYS A 232 27.73 -9.79 6.11
N ALA A 233 28.44 -10.29 7.12
CA ALA A 233 27.85 -10.51 8.42
C ALA A 233 27.38 -9.19 9.05
N PRO A 234 26.15 -9.07 9.58
CA PRO A 234 25.65 -7.82 10.17
C PRO A 234 26.53 -7.25 11.27
N SER A 235 27.19 -8.13 12.05
CA SER A 235 28.10 -7.74 13.14
C SER A 235 29.36 -7.00 12.70
N THR A 236 29.70 -7.04 11.40
CA THR A 236 30.87 -6.35 10.82
C THR A 236 30.55 -4.98 10.25
N LEU A 237 29.26 -4.61 10.20
CA LEU A 237 28.76 -3.42 9.53
C LEU A 237 28.36 -2.34 10.54
N LYS A 238 28.52 -1.08 10.12
CA LYS A 238 28.09 0.11 10.85
C LYS A 238 26.90 0.78 10.15
N ASP A 239 26.22 1.66 10.84
CA ASP A 239 25.07 2.41 10.33
C ASP A 239 25.40 3.21 9.07
N GLU A 240 26.62 3.77 8.99
CA GLU A 240 27.11 4.50 7.82
C GLU A 240 27.20 3.61 6.58
N ASP A 241 27.57 2.32 6.74
CA ASP A 241 27.65 1.37 5.63
C ASP A 241 26.25 1.11 5.03
N TYR A 242 25.25 0.95 5.89
CA TYR A 242 23.86 0.77 5.47
C TYR A 242 23.31 2.00 4.76
N LYS A 243 23.54 3.19 5.29
CA LYS A 243 23.11 4.46 4.66
C LYS A 243 23.79 4.67 3.32
N LYS A 244 25.11 4.47 3.23
CA LYS A 244 25.85 4.57 1.98
C LYS A 244 25.32 3.59 0.93
N PHE A 245 25.04 2.37 1.34
CA PHE A 245 24.47 1.37 0.44
C PHE A 245 23.07 1.77 -0.02
N TYR A 246 22.23 2.29 0.88
CA TYR A 246 20.91 2.82 0.53
C TYR A 246 20.99 3.89 -0.56
N HIS A 247 21.87 4.87 -0.42
CA HIS A 247 22.09 5.92 -1.42
C HIS A 247 22.73 5.40 -2.72
N THR A 248 23.45 4.27 -2.68
CA THR A 248 23.91 3.59 -3.90
C THR A 248 22.76 2.99 -4.71
N LEU A 249 21.71 2.54 -4.02
CA LEU A 249 20.49 2.01 -4.66
C LEU A 249 19.50 3.11 -5.04
N TYR A 250 19.36 4.13 -4.18
CA TYR A 250 18.37 5.20 -4.26
C TYR A 250 19.01 6.58 -4.05
N PRO A 251 19.77 7.10 -5.04
CA PRO A 251 20.59 8.32 -4.86
C PRO A 251 19.80 9.59 -4.54
N MET A 252 18.51 9.65 -4.90
CA MET A 252 17.66 10.83 -4.76
C MET A 252 16.72 10.77 -3.53
N GLN A 253 16.85 9.74 -2.69
CA GLN A 253 16.02 9.58 -1.50
C GLN A 253 16.71 10.14 -0.24
N ASP A 254 15.91 10.56 0.74
CA ASP A 254 16.40 10.91 2.08
C ASP A 254 16.90 9.65 2.81
N ASP A 255 17.65 9.83 3.91
CA ASP A 255 18.09 8.73 4.77
C ASP A 255 16.89 7.87 5.21
N PRO A 256 17.03 6.52 5.20
CA PRO A 256 15.99 5.64 5.70
C PRO A 256 15.79 5.81 7.21
N LEU A 257 14.60 5.51 7.71
CA LEU A 257 14.27 5.54 9.14
C LEU A 257 15.11 4.53 9.94
N PHE A 258 15.22 3.33 9.39
CA PHE A 258 16.04 2.20 9.85
C PHE A 258 16.03 1.10 8.78
N TRP A 259 16.71 -0.02 9.07
CA TRP A 259 16.82 -1.17 8.18
C TRP A 259 16.77 -2.48 8.93
N ILE A 260 16.50 -3.53 8.16
CA ILE A 260 16.51 -4.92 8.62
C ILE A 260 17.49 -5.67 7.72
N HIS A 261 18.56 -6.21 8.29
CA HIS A 261 19.46 -7.09 7.59
C HIS A 261 18.97 -8.54 7.74
N LEU A 262 18.58 -9.15 6.64
CA LEU A 262 18.16 -10.54 6.56
C LEU A 262 19.40 -11.41 6.33
N ASN A 263 19.57 -12.43 7.17
CA ASN A 263 20.64 -13.43 7.00
C ASN A 263 20.14 -14.76 7.59
N VAL A 264 19.74 -15.67 6.71
CA VAL A 264 19.09 -16.94 7.05
C VAL A 264 19.67 -18.05 6.22
N ASP A 265 20.08 -19.13 6.87
CA ASP A 265 20.68 -20.31 6.24
C ASP A 265 19.73 -21.52 6.26
N PHE A 266 18.76 -21.53 7.17
CA PHE A 266 17.81 -22.62 7.36
C PHE A 266 16.45 -22.11 7.82
N PRO A 267 15.32 -22.61 7.31
CA PRO A 267 15.13 -23.76 6.39
C PRO A 267 15.26 -23.40 4.90
N PHE A 268 15.66 -22.21 4.59
CA PHE A 268 15.94 -21.70 3.24
C PHE A 268 17.05 -20.66 3.34
N ASN A 269 17.75 -20.44 2.22
CA ASN A 269 18.77 -19.40 2.13
C ASN A 269 18.10 -18.06 1.75
N LEU A 270 18.22 -17.06 2.59
CA LEU A 270 17.69 -15.74 2.38
C LEU A 270 18.64 -14.71 2.97
N THR A 271 19.16 -13.85 2.10
CA THR A 271 19.94 -12.67 2.52
C THR A 271 19.29 -11.42 1.96
N GLY A 272 19.62 -10.27 2.52
CA GLY A 272 19.07 -9.02 2.02
C GLY A 272 19.08 -7.90 3.04
N ILE A 273 18.73 -6.71 2.59
CA ILE A 273 18.55 -5.55 3.45
C ILE A 273 17.26 -4.85 3.03
N LEU A 274 16.32 -4.78 3.96
CA LEU A 274 15.07 -4.03 3.79
C LEU A 274 15.19 -2.70 4.53
N TYR A 275 14.86 -1.60 3.87
CA TYR A 275 14.89 -0.25 4.40
C TYR A 275 13.48 0.30 4.55
N PHE A 276 13.23 0.99 5.64
CA PHE A 276 12.02 1.77 5.87
C PHE A 276 12.27 3.20 5.37
N PRO A 277 11.70 3.58 4.22
CA PRO A 277 11.86 4.94 3.70
C PRO A 277 10.97 5.92 4.46
N ARG A 278 11.28 7.23 4.37
CA ARG A 278 10.37 8.29 4.77
C ARG A 278 9.32 8.50 3.67
N ILE A 279 8.04 8.37 4.02
CA ILE A 279 6.92 8.59 3.08
C ILE A 279 6.34 9.97 3.37
N LYS A 280 6.64 10.95 2.51
CA LYS A 280 6.22 12.36 2.69
C LYS A 280 4.80 12.66 2.23
N SER A 281 4.23 11.85 1.34
CA SER A 281 2.87 12.04 0.84
C SER A 281 2.26 10.75 0.29
N SER A 282 0.92 10.72 0.13
CA SER A 282 0.22 9.61 -0.52
C SER A 282 0.61 9.41 -1.99
N ILE A 283 1.18 10.42 -2.64
CA ILE A 283 1.66 10.37 -4.02
C ILE A 283 3.01 9.64 -4.12
N ASP A 284 3.81 9.64 -3.03
CA ASP A 284 5.12 8.97 -2.98
C ASP A 284 5.04 7.46 -2.71
N MET A 285 3.85 6.90 -2.61
CA MET A 285 3.66 5.44 -2.49
C MET A 285 3.99 4.72 -3.79
N GLN A 286 5.23 4.87 -4.27
CA GLN A 286 5.75 4.06 -5.36
C GLN A 286 6.02 2.66 -4.81
N ARG A 287 5.17 1.72 -5.20
CA ARG A 287 5.38 0.28 -4.97
C ARG A 287 6.56 -0.20 -5.81
N ASN A 288 7.11 -1.36 -5.43
CA ASN A 288 8.12 -2.08 -6.21
C ASN A 288 9.50 -1.42 -6.25
N LYS A 289 10.03 -1.05 -5.09
CA LYS A 289 11.44 -0.62 -4.94
C LYS A 289 12.33 -1.68 -4.26
N ILE A 290 11.79 -2.86 -3.94
CA ILE A 290 12.59 -3.99 -3.50
C ILE A 290 13.11 -4.71 -4.74
N GLN A 291 14.42 -4.88 -4.82
CA GLN A 291 15.09 -5.60 -5.90
C GLN A 291 15.33 -7.04 -5.48
N LEU A 292 14.86 -7.98 -6.29
CA LEU A 292 15.07 -9.41 -6.10
C LEU A 292 16.29 -9.86 -6.84
N TYR A 293 17.14 -10.57 -6.14
CA TYR A 293 18.33 -11.26 -6.66
C TYR A 293 18.23 -12.76 -6.43
N CYS A 294 18.93 -13.53 -7.26
CA CYS A 294 19.20 -14.93 -7.06
C CYS A 294 20.70 -15.15 -7.28
N ASN A 295 21.43 -15.51 -6.23
CA ASN A 295 22.90 -15.59 -6.28
C ASN A 295 23.54 -14.32 -6.83
N GLN A 296 23.14 -13.15 -6.30
CA GLN A 296 23.64 -11.83 -6.67
C GLN A 296 23.33 -11.39 -8.13
N VAL A 297 22.52 -12.16 -8.86
CA VAL A 297 22.03 -11.80 -10.20
C VAL A 297 20.64 -11.18 -10.08
N PHE A 298 20.45 -10.01 -10.66
CA PHE A 298 19.16 -9.34 -10.66
C PHE A 298 18.09 -10.15 -11.42
N VAL A 299 16.95 -10.34 -10.77
CA VAL A 299 15.79 -11.07 -11.31
C VAL A 299 14.69 -10.10 -11.71
N THR A 300 14.16 -9.37 -10.75
CA THR A 300 13.02 -8.45 -10.93
C THR A 300 12.92 -7.47 -9.77
N ASP A 301 12.22 -6.37 -9.98
CA ASP A 301 11.76 -5.44 -8.95
C ASP A 301 10.28 -5.65 -8.59
N GLN A 302 9.60 -6.58 -9.27
CA GLN A 302 8.23 -6.97 -8.98
C GLN A 302 8.24 -8.17 -8.02
N VAL A 303 8.18 -7.86 -6.72
CA VAL A 303 8.29 -8.87 -5.64
C VAL A 303 6.92 -9.33 -5.10
N GLU A 304 5.85 -9.13 -5.88
CA GLU A 304 4.50 -9.58 -5.52
C GLU A 304 4.50 -11.10 -5.28
N GLY A 305 3.88 -11.50 -4.15
CA GLY A 305 3.83 -12.90 -3.72
C GLY A 305 5.03 -13.36 -2.89
N ILE A 306 6.22 -12.76 -3.00
CA ILE A 306 7.38 -13.04 -2.12
C ILE A 306 7.31 -12.19 -0.86
N VAL A 307 7.01 -10.91 -1.05
CA VAL A 307 6.87 -9.95 0.04
C VAL A 307 5.38 -9.64 0.19
N PRO A 308 4.84 -9.65 1.41
CA PRO A 308 3.46 -9.22 1.65
C PRO A 308 3.21 -7.82 1.10
N GLU A 309 1.98 -7.56 0.65
CA GLU A 309 1.64 -6.31 -0.04
C GLU A 309 1.99 -5.05 0.77
N PHE A 310 1.77 -5.05 2.08
CA PHE A 310 2.12 -3.93 2.94
C PHE A 310 3.63 -3.66 3.05
N LEU A 311 4.47 -4.67 2.80
CA LEU A 311 5.92 -4.55 2.77
C LEU A 311 6.47 -4.14 1.39
N THR A 312 5.64 -4.11 0.33
CA THR A 312 6.07 -3.61 -0.99
C THR A 312 6.36 -2.11 -0.99
N LEU A 313 5.97 -1.41 0.07
CA LEU A 313 6.33 -0.01 0.32
C LEU A 313 7.77 0.16 0.83
N LEU A 314 8.43 -0.92 1.26
CA LEU A 314 9.83 -0.89 1.67
C LEU A 314 10.75 -0.78 0.45
N HIS A 315 11.95 -0.30 0.70
CA HIS A 315 13.04 -0.31 -0.26
C HIS A 315 14.05 -1.41 0.08
N GLY A 316 14.92 -1.78 -0.83
CA GLY A 316 16.05 -2.64 -0.52
C GLY A 316 16.28 -3.77 -1.50
N VAL A 317 16.92 -4.82 -0.99
CA VAL A 317 17.31 -6.00 -1.75
C VAL A 317 16.94 -7.27 -1.00
N ILE A 318 16.51 -8.27 -1.74
CA ILE A 318 16.33 -9.65 -1.28
C ILE A 318 17.10 -10.55 -2.24
N ASP A 319 17.90 -11.45 -1.70
CA ASP A 319 18.67 -12.43 -2.46
C ASP A 319 18.41 -13.83 -1.90
N SER A 320 17.89 -14.72 -2.73
CA SER A 320 17.59 -16.11 -2.34
C SER A 320 17.65 -17.06 -3.54
N PRO A 321 18.48 -18.12 -3.47
CA PRO A 321 18.49 -19.19 -4.47
C PRO A 321 17.25 -20.09 -4.39
N ASP A 322 16.53 -20.10 -3.26
CA ASP A 322 15.40 -20.99 -2.99
C ASP A 322 14.07 -20.47 -3.52
N ILE A 323 14.07 -19.27 -4.11
CA ILE A 323 12.89 -18.72 -4.78
C ILE A 323 12.75 -19.37 -6.16
N PRO A 324 11.64 -20.09 -6.42
CA PRO A 324 11.43 -20.74 -7.70
C PRO A 324 11.20 -19.72 -8.81
N LEU A 325 12.12 -19.67 -9.75
CA LEU A 325 12.06 -18.82 -10.93
C LEU A 325 11.58 -19.62 -12.13
N ASN A 326 10.87 -18.97 -13.06
CA ASN A 326 10.63 -19.55 -14.37
C ASN A 326 11.92 -19.60 -15.20
N VAL A 327 11.87 -20.23 -16.37
CA VAL A 327 13.03 -20.38 -17.25
C VAL A 327 13.67 -19.05 -17.63
N SER A 328 12.87 -18.01 -17.86
CA SER A 328 13.36 -16.66 -18.18
C SER A 328 13.78 -15.85 -16.93
N ARG A 329 13.61 -16.40 -15.73
CA ARG A 329 13.83 -15.70 -14.45
C ARG A 329 13.11 -14.34 -14.33
N SER A 330 12.08 -14.13 -15.16
CA SER A 330 11.32 -12.87 -15.20
C SER A 330 10.06 -12.92 -14.35
N TYR A 331 9.59 -14.11 -14.01
CA TYR A 331 8.36 -14.33 -13.25
C TYR A 331 8.57 -15.34 -12.14
N LEU A 332 7.87 -15.12 -11.04
CA LEU A 332 7.87 -16.00 -9.89
C LEU A 332 6.82 -17.10 -10.06
N GLN A 333 7.18 -18.32 -9.69
CA GLN A 333 6.21 -19.39 -9.59
C GLN A 333 5.61 -19.41 -8.19
N SER A 334 4.27 -19.49 -8.10
CA SER A 334 3.59 -19.65 -6.81
C SER A 334 3.92 -21.02 -6.21
N ASP A 335 4.74 -21.03 -5.15
CA ASP A 335 5.18 -22.24 -4.46
C ASP A 335 5.02 -22.09 -2.93
N SER A 336 5.01 -23.24 -2.25
CA SER A 336 5.00 -23.34 -0.80
C SER A 336 6.20 -22.65 -0.14
N ASN A 337 7.36 -22.63 -0.78
CA ASN A 337 8.58 -21.97 -0.27
C ASN A 337 8.43 -20.46 -0.28
N VAL A 338 7.80 -19.87 -1.31
CA VAL A 338 7.51 -18.44 -1.38
C VAL A 338 6.66 -17.99 -0.19
N LYS A 339 5.62 -18.77 0.17
CA LYS A 339 4.80 -18.48 1.36
C LYS A 339 5.60 -18.53 2.66
N LYS A 340 6.52 -19.50 2.81
CA LYS A 340 7.39 -19.60 4.00
C LYS A 340 8.33 -18.40 4.10
N ILE A 341 8.92 -17.98 2.99
CA ILE A 341 9.79 -16.80 2.91
C ILE A 341 8.99 -15.55 3.28
N SER A 342 7.81 -15.37 2.71
CA SER A 342 6.91 -14.25 2.99
C SER A 342 6.53 -14.17 4.48
N THR A 343 6.13 -15.29 5.08
CA THR A 343 5.81 -15.38 6.52
C THR A 343 7.04 -15.07 7.40
N TYR A 344 8.21 -15.55 7.00
CA TYR A 344 9.45 -15.28 7.71
C TYR A 344 9.83 -13.80 7.68
N ILE A 345 9.76 -13.16 6.50
CA ILE A 345 10.01 -11.72 6.34
C ILE A 345 9.04 -10.93 7.23
N THR A 346 7.75 -11.24 7.19
CA THR A 346 6.71 -10.62 8.04
C THR A 346 7.09 -10.70 9.52
N LYS A 347 7.48 -11.89 9.97
CA LYS A 347 7.92 -12.11 11.34
C LYS A 347 9.14 -11.26 11.70
N LYS A 348 10.17 -11.26 10.86
CA LYS A 348 11.40 -10.49 11.11
C LYS A 348 11.16 -8.99 11.15
N VAL A 349 10.27 -8.49 10.29
CA VAL A 349 9.84 -7.10 10.30
C VAL A 349 9.16 -6.76 11.63
N ALA A 350 8.19 -7.57 12.06
CA ALA A 350 7.49 -7.35 13.33
C ALA A 350 8.44 -7.44 14.53
N ASP A 351 9.34 -8.44 14.55
CA ASP A 351 10.33 -8.63 15.62
C ASP A 351 11.27 -7.41 15.72
N ARG A 352 11.73 -6.85 14.56
CA ARG A 352 12.60 -5.67 14.54
C ARG A 352 11.88 -4.42 15.03
N LEU A 353 10.64 -4.18 14.58
CA LEU A 353 9.81 -3.06 15.05
C LEU A 353 9.60 -3.15 16.57
N ASN A 354 9.28 -4.33 17.09
CA ASN A 354 9.13 -4.55 18.53
C ASN A 354 10.45 -4.32 19.30
N SER A 355 11.58 -4.73 18.74
CA SER A 355 12.90 -4.46 19.36
C SER A 355 13.16 -2.95 19.47
N ILE A 356 12.96 -2.20 18.39
CA ILE A 356 13.15 -0.74 18.37
C ILE A 356 12.22 -0.07 19.40
N PHE A 357 10.95 -0.50 19.46
CA PHE A 357 9.99 0.00 20.45
C PHE A 357 10.46 -0.25 21.88
N LYS A 358 10.98 -1.46 22.20
CA LYS A 358 11.44 -1.82 23.55
C LYS A 358 12.78 -1.19 23.92
N GLU A 359 13.69 -1.06 22.96
CA GLU A 359 15.04 -0.52 23.19
C GLU A 359 15.01 1.00 23.37
N ASN A 360 14.20 1.71 22.56
CA ASN A 360 14.10 3.17 22.60
C ASN A 360 12.69 3.64 22.19
N ARG A 361 11.75 3.55 23.13
CA ARG A 361 10.37 3.95 22.91
C ARG A 361 10.24 5.40 22.40
N LYS A 362 11.04 6.33 22.94
CA LYS A 362 10.97 7.73 22.53
C LYS A 362 11.34 7.92 21.05
N GLU A 363 12.39 7.28 20.60
CA GLU A 363 12.79 7.30 19.19
C GLU A 363 11.74 6.66 18.29
N PHE A 364 11.07 5.59 18.76
CA PHE A 364 9.97 4.95 18.03
C PHE A 364 8.77 5.89 17.89
N GLU A 365 8.41 6.62 18.96
CA GLU A 365 7.35 7.63 18.94
C GLU A 365 7.68 8.79 17.98
N GLU A 366 8.92 9.27 17.96
CA GLU A 366 9.38 10.32 17.03
C GLU A 366 9.29 9.88 15.55
N LYS A 367 9.39 8.58 15.28
CA LYS A 367 9.28 7.99 13.93
C LYS A 367 7.87 7.48 13.61
N TRP A 368 6.93 7.54 14.57
CA TRP A 368 5.62 6.91 14.45
C TRP A 368 4.82 7.41 13.25
N ASP A 369 4.81 8.70 12.98
CA ASP A 369 4.03 9.27 11.88
C ASP A 369 4.50 8.73 10.51
N ASP A 370 5.79 8.41 10.35
CA ASP A 370 6.34 7.76 9.17
C ASP A 370 6.09 6.23 9.17
N LEU A 371 6.04 5.59 10.33
CA LEU A 371 5.86 4.14 10.49
C LEU A 371 4.40 3.70 10.45
N LYS A 372 3.50 4.57 10.88
CA LYS A 372 2.07 4.29 11.04
C LYS A 372 1.46 3.63 9.81
N ILE A 373 1.80 4.10 8.62
CA ILE A 373 1.22 3.58 7.38
C ILE A 373 1.59 2.11 7.14
N PHE A 374 2.86 1.73 7.38
CA PHE A 374 3.33 0.36 7.21
C PHE A 374 2.67 -0.57 8.23
N ILE A 375 2.63 -0.13 9.50
CA ILE A 375 2.10 -0.92 10.60
C ILE A 375 0.60 -1.09 10.44
N ASN A 376 -0.15 -0.03 10.19
CA ASN A 376 -1.59 -0.08 10.02
C ASN A 376 -1.99 -0.91 8.80
N TYR A 377 -1.28 -0.76 7.67
CA TYR A 377 -1.57 -1.58 6.49
C TYR A 377 -1.27 -3.06 6.75
N GLY A 378 -0.17 -3.36 7.43
CA GLY A 378 0.16 -4.72 7.85
C GLY A 378 -0.91 -5.34 8.75
N MET A 379 -1.37 -4.60 9.76
CA MET A 379 -2.42 -5.04 10.67
C MET A 379 -3.76 -5.28 9.98
N LEU A 380 -4.10 -4.45 8.99
CA LEU A 380 -5.33 -4.57 8.20
C LEU A 380 -5.29 -5.75 7.21
N SER A 381 -4.11 -6.07 6.68
CA SER A 381 -3.96 -7.05 5.59
C SER A 381 -3.60 -8.44 6.07
N GLN A 382 -3.00 -8.58 7.27
CA GLN A 382 -2.48 -9.85 7.78
C GLN A 382 -2.74 -10.04 9.27
N GLU A 383 -3.51 -11.05 9.61
CA GLU A 383 -3.85 -11.42 10.99
C GLU A 383 -2.60 -11.74 11.84
N ASP A 384 -1.67 -12.51 11.28
CA ASP A 384 -0.41 -12.87 11.98
C ASP A 384 0.44 -11.64 12.30
N PHE A 385 0.39 -10.60 11.45
CA PHE A 385 1.07 -9.35 11.71
C PHE A 385 0.36 -8.53 12.77
N TYR A 386 -0.99 -8.48 12.75
CA TYR A 386 -1.79 -7.84 13.79
C TYR A 386 -1.44 -8.41 15.18
N GLU A 387 -1.45 -9.72 15.34
CA GLU A 387 -1.14 -10.39 16.63
C GLU A 387 0.25 -10.04 17.16
N ARG A 388 1.21 -9.72 16.28
CA ARG A 388 2.55 -9.30 16.67
C ARG A 388 2.67 -7.79 16.91
N ALA A 389 1.94 -7.00 16.13
CA ALA A 389 2.04 -5.54 16.14
C ALA A 389 1.20 -4.87 17.23
N LYS A 390 0.13 -5.50 17.73
CA LYS A 390 -0.78 -4.94 18.73
C LYS A 390 -0.08 -4.47 20.02
N ASP A 391 1.09 -5.04 20.36
CA ASP A 391 1.83 -4.70 21.57
C ASP A 391 2.72 -3.46 21.40
N PHE A 392 3.04 -3.05 20.17
CA PHE A 392 3.87 -1.88 19.88
C PHE A 392 3.23 -0.86 18.94
N ALA A 393 2.09 -1.18 18.35
CA ALA A 393 1.32 -0.20 17.58
C ALA A 393 0.79 0.90 18.50
N LEU A 394 0.89 2.16 18.03
CA LEU A 394 0.57 3.32 18.85
C LEU A 394 -0.71 4.02 18.39
N LEU A 395 -1.41 4.56 19.36
CA LEU A 395 -2.45 5.57 19.19
C LEU A 395 -1.87 6.93 19.61
N LYS A 396 -2.18 7.99 18.87
CA LYS A 396 -1.77 9.35 19.14
C LYS A 396 -3.00 10.17 19.59
N ASP A 397 -2.90 10.90 20.68
CA ASP A 397 -3.98 11.80 21.12
C ASP A 397 -3.84 13.20 20.48
N VAL A 398 -4.87 14.04 20.66
CA VAL A 398 -4.88 15.43 20.16
C VAL A 398 -3.85 16.33 20.83
N GLU A 399 -3.22 15.90 21.93
CA GLU A 399 -2.12 16.58 22.60
C GLU A 399 -0.74 16.13 22.10
N GLY A 400 -0.70 15.13 21.19
CA GLY A 400 0.52 14.60 20.62
C GLY A 400 1.21 13.54 21.47
N LYS A 401 0.53 12.97 22.46
CA LYS A 401 1.03 11.88 23.28
C LYS A 401 0.73 10.55 22.62
N TYR A 402 1.63 9.58 22.77
CA TYR A 402 1.54 8.25 22.19
C TYR A 402 1.26 7.19 23.26
N PHE A 403 0.41 6.24 22.90
CA PHE A 403 -0.02 5.15 23.77
C PHE A 403 -0.09 3.84 22.99
N THR A 404 0.26 2.72 23.63
CA THR A 404 -0.17 1.41 23.13
C THR A 404 -1.68 1.24 23.33
N PHE A 405 -2.29 0.23 22.72
CA PHE A 405 -3.73 -0.02 22.87
C PHE A 405 -4.12 -0.25 24.33
N GLU A 406 -3.31 -1.00 25.11
CA GLU A 406 -3.58 -1.28 26.50
C GLU A 406 -3.34 -0.07 27.42
N GLU A 407 -2.34 0.76 27.13
CA GLU A 407 -2.12 2.01 27.87
C GLU A 407 -3.28 2.98 27.68
N TYR A 408 -3.75 3.15 26.42
CA TYR A 408 -4.87 4.04 26.15
C TYR A 408 -6.18 3.52 26.74
N LYS A 409 -6.43 2.21 26.62
CA LYS A 409 -7.56 1.54 27.28
C LYS A 409 -7.57 1.79 28.80
N THR A 410 -6.42 1.65 29.43
CA THR A 410 -6.28 1.91 30.88
C THR A 410 -6.56 3.39 31.20
N LEU A 411 -6.05 4.31 30.39
CA LEU A 411 -6.25 5.75 30.56
C LEU A 411 -7.73 6.15 30.54
N ILE A 412 -8.50 5.60 29.60
CA ILE A 412 -9.88 6.05 29.36
C ILE A 412 -10.94 5.25 30.13
N LYS A 413 -10.58 4.10 30.70
CA LYS A 413 -11.51 3.13 31.28
C LYS A 413 -12.52 3.73 32.27
N ASP A 414 -12.06 4.56 33.19
CA ASP A 414 -12.90 5.06 34.27
C ASP A 414 -13.85 6.16 33.76
N ASN A 415 -13.38 7.00 32.82
CA ASN A 415 -14.13 8.14 32.35
C ASN A 415 -14.94 7.89 31.08
N GLN A 416 -14.52 6.94 30.24
CA GLN A 416 -15.12 6.74 28.91
C GLN A 416 -15.82 5.37 28.75
N THR A 417 -16.19 4.72 29.85
CA THR A 417 -17.11 3.58 29.81
C THR A 417 -18.55 4.05 29.86
N ASP A 418 -19.39 3.61 28.92
CA ASP A 418 -20.80 3.94 28.85
C ASP A 418 -21.63 3.11 29.88
N LYS A 419 -22.93 3.44 30.00
CA LYS A 419 -23.85 2.74 30.92
C LYS A 419 -24.01 1.24 30.63
N ASP A 420 -23.73 0.82 29.39
CA ASP A 420 -23.84 -0.59 28.93
C ASP A 420 -22.53 -1.34 29.10
N GLY A 421 -21.48 -0.68 29.63
CA GLY A 421 -20.16 -1.24 29.87
C GLY A 421 -19.27 -1.27 28.64
N ASN A 422 -19.57 -0.53 27.59
CA ASN A 422 -18.70 -0.39 26.42
C ASN A 422 -17.72 0.76 26.66
N LEU A 423 -16.46 0.52 26.29
CA LEU A 423 -15.41 1.52 26.33
C LEU A 423 -15.45 2.36 25.05
N VAL A 424 -15.60 3.67 25.17
CA VAL A 424 -15.74 4.57 24.04
C VAL A 424 -14.43 5.30 23.76
N TYR A 425 -13.82 4.99 22.63
CA TYR A 425 -12.65 5.69 22.10
C TYR A 425 -13.12 6.88 21.29
N LEU A 426 -13.00 8.09 21.85
CA LEU A 426 -13.28 9.32 21.11
C LEU A 426 -12.11 9.64 20.19
N TYR A 427 -12.41 10.12 18.98
CA TYR A 427 -11.37 10.54 18.03
C TYR A 427 -11.77 11.77 17.22
N ALA A 428 -10.77 12.51 16.76
CA ALA A 428 -10.89 13.59 15.80
C ALA A 428 -10.03 13.25 14.56
N ASN A 429 -10.48 13.64 13.38
CA ASN A 429 -9.72 13.51 12.14
C ASN A 429 -9.18 14.84 11.59
N ASN A 430 -9.59 15.96 12.21
CA ASN A 430 -9.04 17.28 11.97
C ASN A 430 -9.13 18.11 13.28
N LYS A 431 -7.97 18.36 13.87
CA LYS A 431 -7.88 19.03 15.16
C LYS A 431 -8.41 20.47 15.12
N GLU A 432 -8.21 21.17 14.01
CA GLU A 432 -8.60 22.58 13.88
C GLU A 432 -10.10 22.72 13.63
N GLU A 433 -10.63 21.96 12.68
CA GLU A 433 -12.07 21.99 12.36
C GLU A 433 -12.96 21.47 13.50
N GLN A 434 -12.45 20.48 14.26
CA GLN A 434 -13.20 19.86 15.36
C GLN A 434 -12.82 20.43 16.74
N TYR A 435 -12.14 21.57 16.79
CA TYR A 435 -11.60 22.16 18.02
C TYR A 435 -12.63 22.28 19.15
N SER A 436 -13.83 22.82 18.87
CA SER A 436 -14.87 23.01 19.88
C SER A 436 -15.41 21.71 20.46
N TYR A 437 -15.53 20.66 19.66
CA TYR A 437 -15.95 19.33 20.10
C TYR A 437 -14.85 18.65 20.94
N ILE A 438 -13.59 18.83 20.57
CA ILE A 438 -12.43 18.36 21.34
C ILE A 438 -12.41 19.04 22.71
N GLU A 439 -12.60 20.38 22.77
CA GLU A 439 -12.60 21.11 24.04
C GLU A 439 -13.77 20.70 24.92
N ALA A 440 -14.97 20.47 24.35
CA ALA A 440 -16.11 19.95 25.10
C ALA A 440 -15.83 18.58 25.71
N ALA A 441 -15.14 17.68 24.94
CA ALA A 441 -14.71 16.40 25.47
C ALA A 441 -13.70 16.54 26.61
N LYS A 442 -12.70 17.40 26.47
CA LYS A 442 -11.69 17.67 27.49
C LYS A 442 -12.30 18.25 28.78
N GLN A 443 -13.29 19.14 28.69
CA GLN A 443 -14.00 19.67 29.86
C GLN A 443 -14.72 18.58 30.66
N LYS A 444 -15.14 17.50 30.01
CA LYS A 444 -15.69 16.29 30.64
C LYS A 444 -14.61 15.35 31.18
N GLY A 445 -13.33 15.67 31.02
CA GLY A 445 -12.19 14.80 31.38
C GLY A 445 -11.99 13.61 30.41
N TYR A 446 -12.49 13.72 29.18
CA TYR A 446 -12.31 12.69 28.15
C TYR A 446 -11.03 12.91 27.36
N SER A 447 -10.37 11.81 26.99
CA SER A 447 -9.25 11.79 26.06
C SER A 447 -9.76 11.58 24.64
N VAL A 448 -9.13 12.27 23.69
CA VAL A 448 -9.50 12.22 22.26
C VAL A 448 -8.30 11.82 21.44
N LEU A 449 -8.43 10.80 20.62
CA LEU A 449 -7.40 10.36 19.65
C LEU A 449 -7.37 11.28 18.43
N LEU A 450 -6.21 11.41 17.82
CA LEU A 450 -6.03 12.08 16.54
C LEU A 450 -5.83 11.04 15.43
N MET A 451 -6.80 10.95 14.52
CA MET A 451 -6.86 9.95 13.45
C MET A 451 -7.03 10.64 12.09
N GLU A 452 -5.92 11.19 11.55
CA GLU A 452 -5.87 11.98 10.31
C GLU A 452 -5.43 11.14 9.08
N GLY A 453 -5.08 9.87 9.30
CA GLY A 453 -4.53 8.99 8.26
C GLY A 453 -5.60 8.38 7.37
N GLN A 454 -5.24 8.10 6.12
CA GLN A 454 -6.13 7.45 5.15
C GLN A 454 -6.59 6.05 5.60
N LEU A 455 -5.76 5.32 6.33
CA LEU A 455 -6.07 4.00 6.86
C LEU A 455 -6.83 4.03 8.19
N ASP A 456 -7.07 5.20 8.79
CA ASP A 456 -7.64 5.26 10.14
C ASP A 456 -9.11 4.80 10.19
N THR A 457 -9.91 5.05 9.15
CA THR A 457 -11.28 4.51 9.10
C THR A 457 -11.31 2.96 9.03
N PRO A 458 -10.57 2.29 8.11
CA PRO A 458 -10.42 0.84 8.17
C PRO A 458 -9.86 0.32 9.50
N MET A 459 -8.87 1.01 10.09
CA MET A 459 -8.29 0.66 11.39
C MET A 459 -9.33 0.70 12.52
N VAL A 460 -10.14 1.75 12.57
CA VAL A 460 -11.23 1.87 13.56
C VAL A 460 -12.18 0.68 13.45
N ASN A 461 -12.61 0.33 12.24
CA ASN A 461 -13.54 -0.79 12.03
C ASN A 461 -12.92 -2.14 12.46
N MET A 462 -11.64 -2.35 12.18
CA MET A 462 -10.92 -3.55 12.61
C MET A 462 -10.75 -3.58 14.15
N LEU A 463 -10.35 -2.45 14.76
CA LEU A 463 -10.14 -2.38 16.20
C LEU A 463 -11.45 -2.60 16.98
N GLU A 464 -12.60 -2.12 16.52
CA GLU A 464 -13.90 -2.42 17.13
C GLU A 464 -14.23 -3.92 17.12
N GLN A 465 -13.78 -4.65 16.10
CA GLN A 465 -13.97 -6.11 16.04
C GLN A 465 -12.99 -6.87 16.95
N LYS A 466 -11.76 -6.33 17.14
CA LYS A 466 -10.69 -6.96 17.91
C LYS A 466 -10.71 -6.63 19.40
N LEU A 467 -11.13 -5.42 19.74
CA LEU A 467 -11.19 -4.96 21.13
C LEU A 467 -12.58 -5.21 21.70
N GLU A 468 -12.68 -6.15 22.61
CA GLU A 468 -13.95 -6.52 23.24
C GLU A 468 -14.62 -5.30 23.91
N LYS A 469 -15.94 -5.17 23.72
CA LYS A 469 -16.75 -4.09 24.30
C LYS A 469 -16.17 -2.70 24.07
N SER A 470 -15.62 -2.47 22.89
CA SER A 470 -15.03 -1.18 22.51
C SER A 470 -15.78 -0.59 21.33
N ARG A 471 -15.94 0.73 21.36
CA ARG A 471 -16.55 1.51 20.29
C ARG A 471 -15.71 2.75 20.02
N PHE A 472 -15.46 3.04 18.75
CA PHE A 472 -14.82 4.28 18.33
C PHE A 472 -15.88 5.25 17.83
N THR A 473 -15.83 6.48 18.29
CA THR A 473 -16.80 7.52 17.93
C THR A 473 -16.09 8.84 17.70
N ARG A 474 -16.37 9.49 16.56
CA ARG A 474 -15.79 10.80 16.26
C ARG A 474 -16.44 11.85 17.18
N VAL A 475 -15.64 12.84 17.64
CA VAL A 475 -16.09 13.84 18.63
C VAL A 475 -17.28 14.69 18.19
N ASP A 476 -17.52 14.83 16.89
CA ASP A 476 -18.63 15.55 16.28
C ASP A 476 -19.76 14.65 15.78
N ALA A 477 -19.73 13.36 16.13
CA ALA A 477 -20.76 12.40 15.71
C ALA A 477 -22.11 12.63 16.40
N ASP A 478 -22.06 13.12 17.62
CA ASP A 478 -23.25 13.52 18.40
C ASP A 478 -22.82 14.55 19.48
N ILE A 479 -23.77 15.03 20.24
CA ILE A 479 -23.49 15.86 21.42
C ILE A 479 -22.68 15.06 22.45
N ILE A 480 -21.81 15.76 23.20
CA ILE A 480 -20.86 15.12 24.11
C ILE A 480 -21.50 14.14 25.10
N ASP A 481 -22.68 14.46 25.62
CA ASP A 481 -23.40 13.62 26.59
C ASP A 481 -23.99 12.34 25.98
N ARG A 482 -24.14 12.29 24.64
CA ARG A 482 -24.57 11.09 23.88
C ARG A 482 -23.43 10.31 23.32
N LEU A 483 -22.26 10.90 23.16
CA LEU A 483 -21.07 10.17 22.72
C LEU A 483 -20.70 9.09 23.74
N ILE A 484 -20.80 9.41 25.04
CA ILE A 484 -20.59 8.47 26.14
C ILE A 484 -21.80 8.55 27.07
N VAL A 485 -22.76 7.67 26.86
CA VAL A 485 -24.03 7.68 27.61
C VAL A 485 -23.77 7.14 29.00
N LYS A 486 -23.77 8.01 30.01
CA LYS A 486 -23.63 7.66 31.45
C LYS A 486 -24.99 7.42 32.10
N GLU A 487 -25.94 8.26 31.78
CA GLU A 487 -27.28 8.26 32.31
C GLU A 487 -28.30 8.45 31.19
N ASP A 488 -29.58 8.23 31.45
CA ASP A 488 -30.61 8.53 30.47
C ASP A 488 -30.64 10.02 30.14
N ALA A 489 -30.75 10.35 28.85
CA ALA A 489 -30.76 11.74 28.39
C ALA A 489 -31.89 12.53 29.05
N LYS A 490 -31.59 13.72 29.49
CA LYS A 490 -32.59 14.68 29.97
C LYS A 490 -33.61 14.92 28.86
N LYS A 491 -34.88 14.78 29.18
CA LYS A 491 -35.93 15.13 28.23
C LYS A 491 -36.08 16.65 28.21
N THR A 492 -36.41 17.22 27.07
CA THR A 492 -36.78 18.62 26.96
C THR A 492 -38.14 18.85 27.68
N ASP A 493 -38.26 19.98 28.30
CA ASP A 493 -39.51 20.40 28.95
C ASP A 493 -40.55 21.00 27.97
N LEU A 494 -40.20 21.05 26.67
CA LEU A 494 -41.07 21.56 25.63
C LEU A 494 -42.21 20.60 25.34
N SER A 495 -43.42 21.15 25.15
CA SER A 495 -44.53 20.36 24.61
C SER A 495 -44.24 19.86 23.20
N LYS A 496 -44.98 18.84 22.76
CA LYS A 496 -44.86 18.35 21.38
C LYS A 496 -45.07 19.45 20.36
N GLU A 497 -46.08 20.29 20.58
CA GLU A 497 -46.41 21.42 19.70
C GLU A 497 -45.27 22.45 19.65
N GLN A 498 -44.70 22.80 20.78
CA GLN A 498 -43.54 23.71 20.88
C GLN A 498 -42.31 23.12 20.14
N SER A 499 -42.08 21.85 20.34
CA SER A 499 -40.99 21.14 19.65
C SER A 499 -41.19 21.09 18.14
N ASP A 500 -42.40 20.77 17.67
CA ASP A 500 -42.75 20.73 16.25
C ASP A 500 -42.62 22.14 15.60
N ASN A 501 -43.07 23.17 16.28
CA ASN A 501 -42.97 24.56 15.80
C ASN A 501 -41.53 25.07 15.75
N LEU A 502 -40.75 24.82 16.79
CA LEU A 502 -39.34 25.22 16.87
C LEU A 502 -38.51 24.48 15.80
N THR A 503 -38.79 23.18 15.61
CA THR A 503 -38.16 22.39 14.55
C THR A 503 -38.42 23.00 13.16
N GLU A 504 -39.66 23.41 12.87
CA GLU A 504 -40.01 24.00 11.59
C GLU A 504 -39.41 25.39 11.39
N VAL A 505 -39.32 26.24 12.48
CA VAL A 505 -38.65 27.54 12.45
C VAL A 505 -37.23 27.40 11.91
N PHE A 506 -36.47 26.46 12.41
CA PHE A 506 -35.09 26.26 11.98
C PHE A 506 -34.98 25.48 10.66
N ARG A 507 -35.74 24.42 10.48
CA ARG A 507 -35.75 23.57 9.29
C ARG A 507 -36.02 24.37 8.00
N SER A 508 -37.01 25.29 8.08
CA SER A 508 -37.42 26.08 6.90
C SER A 508 -36.37 27.12 6.46
N GLN A 509 -35.38 27.41 7.28
CA GLN A 509 -34.32 28.38 7.00
C GLN A 509 -32.96 27.73 6.72
N MET A 510 -32.89 26.37 6.71
CA MET A 510 -31.67 25.68 6.36
C MET A 510 -31.26 25.93 4.89
N PRO A 511 -29.98 26.23 4.65
CA PRO A 511 -29.52 26.40 3.26
C PRO A 511 -29.58 25.09 2.50
N GLN A 512 -29.88 25.16 1.20
CA GLN A 512 -29.74 24.03 0.28
C GLN A 512 -28.28 23.95 -0.16
N LEU A 513 -27.53 23.00 0.36
CA LEU A 513 -26.17 22.70 -0.03
C LEU A 513 -26.16 21.47 -0.94
N ASP A 514 -25.26 21.46 -1.92
CA ASP A 514 -25.14 20.31 -2.86
C ASP A 514 -24.83 19.04 -2.06
N LYS A 515 -25.58 17.97 -2.37
CA LYS A 515 -25.44 16.65 -1.74
C LYS A 515 -25.42 16.67 -0.21
N THR A 516 -26.22 17.54 0.41
CA THR A 516 -26.28 17.68 1.88
C THR A 516 -27.72 17.74 2.35
N GLU A 517 -28.03 16.98 3.40
CA GLU A 517 -29.34 16.98 4.07
C GLU A 517 -29.19 17.35 5.54
N PHE A 518 -30.08 18.22 6.03
CA PHE A 518 -30.12 18.64 7.41
C PHE A 518 -31.37 18.12 8.11
N PHE A 519 -31.19 17.53 9.29
CA PHE A 519 -32.26 17.11 10.19
C PHE A 519 -32.18 17.97 11.45
N VAL A 520 -33.32 18.43 11.93
CA VAL A 520 -33.36 19.27 13.14
C VAL A 520 -33.83 18.44 14.32
N GLU A 521 -33.03 18.47 15.40
CA GLU A 521 -33.31 17.82 16.68
C GLU A 521 -33.29 18.83 17.83
N ILE A 522 -34.10 18.60 18.86
CA ILE A 522 -34.13 19.43 20.04
C ILE A 522 -33.66 18.65 21.26
N GLN A 523 -32.73 19.25 22.02
CA GLN A 523 -32.11 18.62 23.19
C GLN A 523 -31.98 19.64 24.35
N ALA A 524 -32.11 19.15 25.58
CA ALA A 524 -31.83 19.95 26.80
C ALA A 524 -30.35 19.78 27.17
N LEU A 525 -29.50 20.76 26.80
CA LEU A 525 -28.05 20.70 26.97
C LEU A 525 -27.51 21.54 28.12
N GLY A 526 -28.37 22.29 28.79
CA GLY A 526 -28.01 23.28 29.82
C GLY A 526 -27.73 24.67 29.22
N GLU A 527 -27.96 25.70 30.04
CA GLU A 527 -27.98 27.10 29.62
C GLU A 527 -26.61 27.62 29.11
N GLN A 528 -25.51 27.04 29.58
CA GLN A 528 -24.16 27.51 29.29
C GLN A 528 -23.58 26.88 28.00
N ASN A 529 -24.26 25.89 27.45
CA ASN A 529 -23.81 25.23 26.22
C ASN A 529 -24.28 25.98 24.97
N GLN A 530 -23.69 25.68 23.81
CA GLN A 530 -24.02 26.35 22.56
C GLN A 530 -25.52 26.29 22.24
N PRO A 531 -26.10 27.31 21.61
CA PRO A 531 -27.50 27.33 21.24
C PRO A 531 -27.86 26.37 20.13
N VAL A 532 -26.96 26.19 19.18
CA VAL A 532 -27.09 25.28 17.99
C VAL A 532 -25.78 24.58 17.73
N LEU A 533 -25.85 23.30 17.55
CA LEU A 533 -24.70 22.43 17.20
C LEU A 533 -25.01 21.65 15.91
N ILE A 534 -23.99 21.33 15.14
CA ILE A 534 -24.11 20.43 13.99
C ILE A 534 -23.36 19.15 14.30
N THR A 535 -24.03 18.01 14.18
CA THR A 535 -23.42 16.69 14.37
C THR A 535 -23.62 15.85 13.11
N GLN A 536 -22.73 14.87 12.89
CA GLN A 536 -22.79 14.00 11.72
C GLN A 536 -22.82 12.54 12.13
N ASN A 537 -23.86 11.82 11.73
CA ASN A 537 -24.01 10.39 12.07
C ASN A 537 -22.78 9.57 11.70
N GLU A 538 -22.19 8.91 12.68
CA GLU A 538 -20.96 8.15 12.56
C GLU A 538 -21.07 6.99 11.58
N TYR A 539 -22.17 6.23 11.65
CA TYR A 539 -22.39 5.08 10.79
C TYR A 539 -22.42 5.46 9.30
N MET A 540 -23.26 6.44 8.93
CA MET A 540 -23.38 6.88 7.54
C MET A 540 -22.06 7.45 7.01
N ARG A 541 -21.37 8.23 7.84
CA ARG A 541 -20.07 8.80 7.50
C ARG A 541 -19.02 7.72 7.22
N ARG A 542 -18.94 6.69 8.08
CA ARG A 542 -18.01 5.56 7.88
C ARG A 542 -18.36 4.74 6.65
N MET A 543 -19.64 4.45 6.42
CA MET A 543 -20.06 3.71 5.22
C MET A 543 -19.68 4.46 3.95
N LYS A 544 -19.84 5.79 3.94
CA LYS A 544 -19.41 6.64 2.82
C LYS A 544 -17.89 6.64 2.64
N ALA A 545 -17.11 6.74 3.70
CA ALA A 545 -15.66 6.67 3.65
C ALA A 545 -15.18 5.29 3.14
N MET A 546 -15.77 4.20 3.60
CA MET A 546 -15.45 2.84 3.16
C MET A 546 -15.81 2.58 1.70
N SER A 547 -16.81 3.28 1.15
CA SER A 547 -17.20 3.13 -0.25
C SER A 547 -16.09 3.50 -1.25
N GLN A 548 -15.10 4.28 -0.82
CA GLN A 548 -13.92 4.63 -1.61
C GLN A 548 -12.93 3.47 -1.74
N PHE A 549 -12.96 2.50 -0.82
CA PHE A 549 -12.04 1.37 -0.77
C PHE A 549 -12.65 0.05 -1.26
N GLN A 550 -13.98 -0.06 -1.30
CA GLN A 550 -14.69 -1.29 -1.66
C GLN A 550 -15.65 -1.07 -2.83
N ALA A 551 -15.37 -1.68 -3.96
CA ALA A 551 -16.15 -1.55 -5.20
C ALA A 551 -17.65 -1.90 -5.06
N GLY A 552 -18.01 -2.76 -4.09
CA GLY A 552 -19.41 -3.12 -3.79
C GLY A 552 -20.21 -2.07 -3.02
N MET A 553 -19.59 -1.01 -2.50
CA MET A 553 -20.22 0.02 -1.66
C MET A 553 -20.45 1.36 -2.38
N ASN A 554 -20.31 1.44 -3.69
CA ASN A 554 -20.46 2.67 -4.49
C ASN A 554 -21.77 3.41 -4.24
N PHE A 555 -22.84 2.71 -3.85
CA PHE A 555 -24.13 3.29 -3.49
C PHE A 555 -24.00 4.32 -2.36
N TYR A 556 -23.29 3.99 -1.28
CA TYR A 556 -23.09 4.90 -0.15
C TYR A 556 -22.26 6.15 -0.53
N GLY A 557 -21.32 6.04 -1.46
CA GLY A 557 -20.54 7.16 -1.95
C GLY A 557 -21.35 8.23 -2.71
N GLN A 558 -22.53 7.85 -3.23
CA GLN A 558 -23.44 8.75 -3.96
C GLN A 558 -24.51 9.37 -3.06
N MET A 559 -24.71 8.87 -1.84
CA MET A 559 -25.68 9.41 -0.91
C MET A 559 -25.29 10.82 -0.44
N PRO A 560 -26.28 11.70 -0.16
CA PRO A 560 -26.01 13.00 0.46
C PRO A 560 -25.38 12.83 1.84
N ASP A 561 -24.60 13.81 2.25
CA ASP A 561 -24.13 13.90 3.64
C ASP A 561 -25.26 14.33 4.55
N SER A 562 -25.52 13.55 5.58
CA SER A 562 -26.59 13.82 6.55
C SER A 562 -26.01 14.46 7.81
N TYR A 563 -26.57 15.60 8.20
CA TYR A 563 -26.18 16.31 9.40
C TYR A 563 -27.39 16.56 10.30
N ASN A 564 -27.17 16.47 11.62
CA ASN A 564 -28.17 16.84 12.61
C ASN A 564 -27.88 18.25 13.12
N ILE A 565 -28.89 19.13 13.08
CA ILE A 565 -28.90 20.45 13.69
C ILE A 565 -29.52 20.29 15.07
N VAL A 566 -28.70 20.29 16.10
CA VAL A 566 -29.16 20.08 17.47
C VAL A 566 -29.42 21.45 18.09
N LEU A 567 -30.68 21.71 18.40
CA LEU A 567 -31.15 22.95 19.10
C LEU A 567 -31.12 22.71 20.61
N ASN A 568 -30.43 23.59 21.34
CA ASN A 568 -30.38 23.53 22.79
C ASN A 568 -31.60 24.25 23.39
N SER A 569 -32.60 23.47 23.81
CA SER A 569 -33.85 24.04 24.40
C SER A 569 -33.64 24.81 25.70
N ASP A 570 -32.52 24.62 26.41
CA ASP A 570 -32.22 25.33 27.63
C ASP A 570 -31.60 26.71 27.40
N HIS A 571 -31.01 26.93 26.19
CA HIS A 571 -30.30 28.17 25.89
C HIS A 571 -31.24 29.37 25.72
N ALA A 572 -30.90 30.51 26.33
CA ALA A 572 -31.74 31.73 26.36
C ALA A 572 -32.15 32.23 24.95
N LEU A 573 -31.25 32.17 23.95
CA LEU A 573 -31.57 32.58 22.57
C LEU A 573 -32.56 31.64 21.88
N VAL A 574 -32.52 30.34 22.16
CA VAL A 574 -33.48 29.37 21.59
C VAL A 574 -34.84 29.52 22.24
N LYS A 575 -34.89 29.73 23.57
CA LYS A 575 -36.12 30.07 24.30
C LYS A 575 -36.74 31.34 23.75
N LYS A 576 -35.95 32.40 23.55
CA LYS A 576 -36.40 33.64 22.95
C LYS A 576 -37.00 33.45 21.56
N VAL A 577 -36.38 32.65 20.70
CA VAL A 577 -36.93 32.36 19.36
C VAL A 577 -38.28 31.68 19.48
N LEU A 578 -38.44 30.73 20.42
CA LEU A 578 -39.72 30.04 20.66
C LEU A 578 -40.81 31.01 21.14
N GLU A 579 -40.50 31.82 22.14
CA GLU A 579 -41.42 32.85 22.70
C GLU A 579 -41.85 33.85 21.62
N ASP A 580 -40.88 34.36 20.83
CA ASP A 580 -41.16 35.27 19.72
C ASP A 580 -42.02 34.61 18.62
N ALA A 581 -41.76 33.34 18.31
CA ALA A 581 -42.55 32.60 17.34
C ALA A 581 -44.00 32.39 17.80
N GLU A 582 -44.18 31.98 19.07
CA GLU A 582 -45.51 31.85 19.67
C GLU A 582 -46.24 33.17 19.66
N ALA A 583 -45.63 34.26 20.12
CA ALA A 583 -46.26 35.61 20.17
C ALA A 583 -46.70 36.07 18.76
N ASN A 584 -45.96 35.76 17.71
CA ASN A 584 -46.28 36.25 16.35
C ASN A 584 -47.19 35.32 15.54
N THR A 585 -47.34 34.05 15.93
CA THR A 585 -48.07 33.05 15.10
C THR A 585 -49.28 32.44 15.82
N ALA A 586 -49.42 32.59 17.17
CA ALA A 586 -50.42 31.91 17.98
C ALA A 586 -51.89 32.10 17.48
N GLU A 587 -52.27 33.33 17.20
CA GLU A 587 -53.63 33.64 16.73
C GLU A 587 -53.96 32.93 15.39
N THR A 588 -52.99 32.93 14.47
CA THR A 588 -53.14 32.36 13.13
C THR A 588 -53.08 30.82 13.16
N LEU A 589 -52.28 30.26 14.06
CA LEU A 589 -52.07 28.81 14.20
C LEU A 589 -53.20 28.11 14.96
N LYS A 590 -53.88 28.82 15.88
CA LYS A 590 -54.90 28.26 16.75
C LYS A 590 -55.98 27.44 16.03
N PRO A 591 -56.63 27.93 14.96
CA PRO A 591 -57.61 27.15 14.23
C PRO A 591 -57.01 25.91 13.51
N ILE A 592 -55.81 26.04 12.94
CA ILE A 592 -55.11 24.98 12.23
C ILE A 592 -54.72 23.84 13.20
N LEU A 593 -54.19 24.20 14.35
CA LEU A 593 -53.80 23.22 15.39
C LEU A 593 -55.03 22.47 15.95
N ALA A 594 -56.15 23.17 16.10
CA ALA A 594 -57.40 22.53 16.51
C ALA A 594 -57.89 21.49 15.46
N GLU A 595 -57.79 21.84 14.17
CA GLU A 595 -58.15 20.90 13.07
C GLU A 595 -57.17 19.70 13.01
N ILE A 596 -55.87 19.92 13.09
CA ILE A 596 -54.89 18.85 13.14
C ILE A 596 -55.20 17.89 14.29
N LYS A 597 -55.43 18.40 15.48
CA LYS A 597 -55.74 17.59 16.67
C LYS A 597 -57.06 16.79 16.49
N GLY A 598 -58.06 17.41 15.88
CA GLY A 598 -59.34 16.72 15.54
C GLY A 598 -59.15 15.58 14.57
N GLN A 599 -58.37 15.81 13.51
CA GLN A 599 -58.09 14.78 12.50
C GLN A 599 -57.15 13.68 13.03
N GLU A 600 -56.17 14.01 13.88
CA GLU A 600 -55.35 13.00 14.54
C GLU A 600 -56.14 12.10 15.48
N ALA A 601 -57.09 12.68 16.25
CA ALA A 601 -58.02 11.90 17.07
C ALA A 601 -58.90 10.96 16.24
N ARG A 602 -59.40 11.45 15.09
CA ARG A 602 -60.18 10.63 14.14
C ARG A 602 -59.32 9.49 13.56
N LEU A 603 -58.10 9.77 13.14
CA LEU A 603 -57.17 8.76 12.60
C LEU A 603 -56.85 7.69 13.65
N ALA A 604 -56.67 8.05 14.91
CA ALA A 604 -56.43 7.09 15.98
C ALA A 604 -57.63 6.14 16.18
N VAL A 605 -58.88 6.64 16.07
CA VAL A 605 -60.06 5.78 16.10
C VAL A 605 -60.12 4.85 14.94
N LEU A 606 -59.86 5.32 13.69
CA LEU A 606 -59.84 4.50 12.50
C LEU A 606 -58.78 3.38 12.59
N HIS A 607 -57.59 3.67 13.03
CA HIS A 607 -56.56 2.67 13.26
C HIS A 607 -56.95 1.66 14.35
N GLN A 608 -57.58 2.12 15.46
CA GLN A 608 -58.04 1.22 16.50
C GLN A 608 -59.15 0.25 15.98
N GLU A 609 -60.02 0.72 15.09
CA GLU A 609 -61.03 -0.11 14.45
C GLU A 609 -60.43 -1.10 13.46
N GLN A 610 -59.48 -0.70 12.65
CA GLN A 610 -58.77 -1.57 11.72
C GLN A 610 -57.93 -2.64 12.46
N ASN A 611 -57.29 -2.30 13.57
CA ASN A 611 -56.49 -3.24 14.38
C ASN A 611 -57.34 -4.35 15.05
N LYS A 612 -58.66 -4.20 15.12
CA LYS A 612 -59.58 -5.24 15.61
C LYS A 612 -59.95 -6.24 14.52
N LYS A 613 -59.57 -5.98 13.26
CA LYS A 613 -59.91 -6.79 12.09
C LYS A 613 -58.68 -7.47 11.53
N LYS A 614 -58.88 -8.59 10.80
CA LYS A 614 -57.80 -9.16 10.01
C LYS A 614 -57.56 -8.30 8.77
N PRO A 615 -56.34 -8.28 8.19
CA PRO A 615 -56.02 -7.48 7.00
C PRO A 615 -56.99 -7.69 5.82
N GLU A 616 -57.56 -8.91 5.69
CA GLU A 616 -58.49 -9.31 4.65
C GLU A 616 -59.93 -8.78 4.90
N GLU A 617 -60.23 -8.41 6.12
CA GLU A 617 -61.55 -7.90 6.56
C GLU A 617 -61.63 -6.37 6.49
N ILE A 618 -60.52 -5.69 6.23
CA ILE A 618 -60.47 -4.23 6.09
C ILE A 618 -60.99 -3.88 4.70
N THR A 619 -62.11 -3.21 4.65
CA THR A 619 -62.75 -2.78 3.41
C THR A 619 -61.95 -1.66 2.71
N GLN A 620 -62.16 -1.50 1.39
CA GLN A 620 -61.53 -0.40 0.64
C GLN A 620 -61.97 0.95 1.18
N GLN A 621 -63.20 1.11 1.59
CA GLN A 621 -63.70 2.33 2.21
C GLN A 621 -62.93 2.72 3.48
N GLU A 622 -62.64 1.76 4.36
CA GLU A 622 -61.87 2.00 5.57
C GLU A 622 -60.40 2.40 5.29
N LYS A 623 -59.83 1.84 4.23
CA LYS A 623 -58.49 2.25 3.76
C LYS A 623 -58.50 3.68 3.20
N ASP A 624 -59.53 4.00 2.42
CA ASP A 624 -59.74 5.31 1.82
C ASP A 624 -59.99 6.37 2.92
N ASP A 625 -60.76 6.03 3.97
CA ASP A 625 -61.02 6.91 5.11
C ASP A 625 -59.76 7.23 5.91
N VAL A 626 -58.86 6.24 6.12
CA VAL A 626 -57.55 6.44 6.74
C VAL A 626 -56.72 7.32 5.83
N HIS A 627 -56.57 7.00 4.56
CA HIS A 627 -55.78 7.77 3.61
C HIS A 627 -56.25 9.24 3.48
N ASN A 628 -57.55 9.45 3.39
CA ASN A 628 -58.14 10.80 3.32
C ASN A 628 -57.91 11.60 4.61
N THR A 629 -57.95 10.95 5.78
CA THR A 629 -57.67 11.56 7.05
C THR A 629 -56.18 11.94 7.20
N GLU A 630 -55.30 11.02 6.79
CA GLU A 630 -53.83 11.25 6.74
C GLU A 630 -53.52 12.42 5.80
N LYS A 631 -54.15 12.47 4.63
CA LYS A 631 -53.99 13.58 3.67
C LYS A 631 -54.45 14.93 4.29
N ALA A 632 -55.63 14.96 4.93
CA ALA A 632 -56.13 16.14 5.58
C ALA A 632 -55.18 16.66 6.69
N ILE A 633 -54.60 15.76 7.49
CA ILE A 633 -53.56 16.08 8.47
C ILE A 633 -52.32 16.68 7.79
N SER A 634 -51.88 16.07 6.70
CA SER A 634 -50.72 16.54 5.91
C SER A 634 -50.96 17.94 5.36
N ASP A 635 -52.16 18.20 4.78
CA ASP A 635 -52.52 19.49 4.22
C ASP A 635 -52.56 20.60 5.29
N GLU A 636 -53.12 20.29 6.44
CA GLU A 636 -53.15 21.27 7.58
C GLU A 636 -51.75 21.48 8.18
N LYS A 637 -50.92 20.46 8.28
CA LYS A 637 -49.49 20.57 8.65
C LYS A 637 -48.70 21.42 7.66
N ALA A 638 -49.01 21.31 6.35
CA ALA A 638 -48.39 22.17 5.34
C ALA A 638 -48.73 23.66 5.55
N LYS A 639 -50.03 23.99 5.83
CA LYS A 639 -50.46 25.36 6.13
C LYS A 639 -49.77 25.89 7.39
N ARG A 640 -49.70 25.08 8.45
CA ARG A 640 -48.94 25.44 9.67
C ARG A 640 -47.47 25.79 9.32
N ASN A 641 -46.83 24.95 8.57
CA ASN A 641 -45.43 25.12 8.20
C ASN A 641 -45.20 26.35 7.33
N GLU A 642 -46.12 26.70 6.46
CA GLU A 642 -46.06 27.94 5.65
C GLU A 642 -46.08 29.20 6.55
N ILE A 643 -46.98 29.24 7.56
CA ILE A 643 -47.07 30.37 8.51
C ILE A 643 -45.77 30.49 9.31
N ILE A 644 -45.27 29.38 9.85
CA ILE A 644 -44.05 29.34 10.65
C ILE A 644 -42.83 29.75 9.81
N SER A 645 -42.72 29.26 8.59
CA SER A 645 -41.66 29.60 7.63
C SER A 645 -41.70 31.11 7.31
N GLY A 646 -42.88 31.68 7.11
CA GLY A 646 -43.06 33.12 6.87
C GLY A 646 -42.54 33.99 8.04
N TYR A 647 -42.78 33.57 9.28
CA TYR A 647 -42.20 34.18 10.46
C TYR A 647 -40.66 34.02 10.50
N ALA A 648 -40.18 32.79 10.33
CA ALA A 648 -38.76 32.46 10.44
C ALA A 648 -37.90 33.23 9.44
N LYS A 649 -38.41 33.41 8.22
CA LYS A 649 -37.73 34.14 7.11
C LYS A 649 -37.29 35.54 7.48
N ASN A 650 -38.02 36.20 8.38
CA ASN A 650 -37.76 37.57 8.85
C ASN A 650 -37.04 37.64 10.20
N ASN A 651 -36.72 36.50 10.81
CA ASN A 651 -36.11 36.45 12.13
C ASN A 651 -34.57 36.39 12.04
N ASN A 652 -33.93 37.52 12.34
CA ASN A 652 -32.46 37.63 12.28
C ASN A 652 -31.74 36.72 13.28
N ILE A 653 -32.35 36.40 14.44
CA ILE A 653 -31.73 35.53 15.44
C ILE A 653 -31.65 34.09 14.89
N VAL A 654 -32.72 33.61 14.24
CA VAL A 654 -32.73 32.28 13.63
C VAL A 654 -31.62 32.14 12.59
N HIS A 655 -31.53 33.11 11.65
CA HIS A 655 -30.47 33.11 10.64
C HIS A 655 -29.09 33.20 11.26
N GLN A 656 -28.90 34.00 12.31
CA GLN A 656 -27.61 34.15 12.97
C GLN A 656 -27.18 32.87 13.66
N LEU A 657 -28.10 32.17 14.34
CA LEU A 657 -27.79 30.89 15.01
C LEU A 657 -27.46 29.78 14.04
N ILE A 658 -28.19 29.68 12.93
CA ILE A 658 -27.90 28.71 11.85
C ILE A 658 -26.52 29.00 11.26
N ASP A 659 -26.26 30.24 10.88
CA ASP A 659 -25.01 30.61 10.22
C ASP A 659 -23.79 30.46 11.14
N LEU A 660 -23.93 30.74 12.45
CA LEU A 660 -22.89 30.45 13.44
C LEU A 660 -22.53 28.97 13.48
N ALA A 661 -23.54 28.09 13.53
CA ALA A 661 -23.30 26.65 13.53
C ALA A 661 -22.66 26.14 12.21
N LEU A 662 -23.09 26.66 11.07
CA LEU A 662 -22.52 26.39 9.77
C LEU A 662 -21.07 26.89 9.65
N LEU A 663 -20.79 28.09 10.16
CA LEU A 663 -19.45 28.69 10.17
C LEU A 663 -18.47 27.82 10.97
N GLN A 664 -18.89 27.39 12.16
CA GLN A 664 -18.10 26.52 13.04
C GLN A 664 -17.73 25.20 12.39
N ASN A 665 -18.54 24.67 11.47
CA ASN A 665 -18.33 23.44 10.75
C ASN A 665 -17.73 23.65 9.33
N GLY A 666 -17.25 24.87 9.02
CA GLY A 666 -16.65 25.17 7.72
C GLY A 666 -17.62 25.15 6.52
N MET A 667 -18.93 25.12 6.80
CA MET A 667 -19.99 25.02 5.79
C MET A 667 -20.48 26.38 5.28
N LEU A 668 -20.18 27.49 6.00
CA LEU A 668 -20.59 28.84 5.63
C LEU A 668 -19.53 29.48 4.74
N LYS A 669 -19.86 29.72 3.45
CA LYS A 669 -18.91 30.23 2.45
C LYS A 669 -19.59 31.23 1.51
N GLY A 670 -18.77 32.03 0.79
CA GLY A 670 -19.25 32.91 -0.28
C GLY A 670 -20.27 33.96 0.16
N ALA A 671 -21.37 34.10 -0.57
CA ALA A 671 -22.40 35.09 -0.34
C ALA A 671 -23.09 34.93 1.03
N SER A 672 -23.26 33.70 1.51
CA SER A 672 -23.86 33.45 2.84
C SER A 672 -22.97 33.96 3.99
N LEU A 673 -21.64 33.78 3.86
CA LEU A 673 -20.68 34.32 4.81
C LEU A 673 -20.70 35.87 4.82
N ASP A 674 -20.76 36.51 3.66
CA ASP A 674 -20.86 37.96 3.55
C ASP A 674 -22.16 38.49 4.21
N ALA A 675 -23.30 37.83 3.97
CA ALA A 675 -24.58 38.16 4.59
C ALA A 675 -24.53 37.99 6.12
N PHE A 676 -23.92 36.93 6.61
CA PHE A 676 -23.70 36.69 8.03
C PHE A 676 -22.86 37.80 8.68
N LEU A 677 -21.75 38.18 8.06
CA LEU A 677 -20.88 39.24 8.59
C LEU A 677 -21.61 40.58 8.64
N LYS A 678 -22.37 40.97 7.61
CA LYS A 678 -23.18 42.18 7.60
C LYS A 678 -24.22 42.19 8.74
N ARG A 679 -24.98 41.11 8.86
CA ARG A 679 -25.98 40.96 9.95
C ARG A 679 -25.33 40.98 11.31
N SER A 680 -24.16 40.34 11.49
CA SER A 680 -23.42 40.38 12.77
C SER A 680 -23.02 41.79 13.17
N VAL A 681 -22.54 42.61 12.24
CA VAL A 681 -22.19 44.00 12.47
C VAL A 681 -23.42 44.82 12.83
N ASP A 682 -24.56 44.58 12.19
CA ASP A 682 -25.81 45.31 12.50
C ASP A 682 -26.39 44.91 13.87
N MET A 683 -26.17 43.70 14.34
CA MET A 683 -26.57 43.22 15.67
C MET A 683 -25.70 43.75 16.82
N ILE A 684 -24.47 44.21 16.54
CA ILE A 684 -23.55 44.79 17.53
C ILE A 684 -23.80 46.29 17.72
N LYS A 685 -24.38 46.98 16.72
CA LYS A 685 -24.76 48.37 16.80
C LYS A 685 -26.00 48.55 17.72
#